data_3e11c8c613fbfd300c42d8a5ded2e138
#
_entry.id   3e11c8c613fbfd300c42d8a5ded2e138
#
_cell.length_a   1.000
_cell.length_b   1.000
_cell.length_c   1.000
_cell.angle_alpha   90.00
_cell.angle_beta   90.00
_cell.angle_gamma   90.00
#
_symmetry.space_group_name_H-M   'P 1'
#
loop_
_entity.id
_entity.type
_entity.pdbx_description
1 polymer ?
#
loop_
_entity_poly.entity_id
_entity_poly.type
_entity_poly.pdbx_seq_one_letter_code
_entity_poly.pdbx_strand_id
1 'polypeptide(L)'
;MIKEYSIGGMSCAACSASVERVVSKIPGAEAASVNLSTERLTVRSERDLRAEIFAAVEKAGFTISDIQSIKKQSAIDAERRKKDMRQRKINLIIALVFTIPLFYVSMGHMIGLPIPKFIEEPKAFAITQILLLIPVIYAGRGFYVRGLKAVFALHPNMDSLIALGTIASIGYSVYSTVLIFEGHHELMHEGLYFESAGVIITLVMLGKYLEQRAKAKTGDAVSALIGLTPDTARVIYKDGTEHIVNADELVVGERIRVFPGERIPVDGIITEGTSSIDESMLSGESIPVDKNVGDKVIGGSVNTSGSFIYVSDKVGDDTVLAGMIRMVEQAQGSKAPIARLADKISGIFVPVVAAIAIISAVIWLIAGESFGVAIKILVSVLVIACPCALGLATPTAIMVGMGRGASMGIFIKNGEALEHTCGVDTVILDKTGTITCGKPDVVDIKPNGIDKGLFISLFACAEAGSEHPLAAAVTSYAGKNGIEYRNPDSYTALAGRGGRAISNGKELLVGNDRLMKENGIAFDEKAFEALTMSGSTPLMLAEDGKYLGIIGVADAVKPDSEAAIESLRSHGIDTWLVTGDNERTAKNVADKVGIKNIKSSCLPEDKNGFISFLRSSGKHVAMVGDGINDAAALASADVGIAIGTGTDVAMASADIVLAHGELTGISNAIMLSKATLRIIKQNLFWAFAYNTLGIPIAAGLLHAFGGPLLSPMIAALAMSLSSVTVLANALRLKVVKLK
;
A
#
# COMPACT_ATOMS: atom_id res chain seq x y z
N MET A 1 5.55 19.92 -12.24
CA MET A 1 5.19 18.58 -12.80
C MET A 1 5.81 17.49 -11.95
N ILE A 2 5.15 16.33 -11.91
CA ILE A 2 5.72 15.14 -11.23
C ILE A 2 6.08 14.14 -12.32
N LYS A 3 7.31 13.64 -12.31
CA LYS A 3 7.79 12.60 -13.23
C LYS A 3 8.39 11.44 -12.46
N GLU A 4 8.17 10.24 -12.96
CA GLU A 4 8.72 9.00 -12.39
C GLU A 4 9.68 8.33 -13.38
N TYR A 5 10.75 7.74 -12.84
CA TYR A 5 11.78 7.04 -13.59
C TYR A 5 12.10 5.71 -12.91
N SER A 6 12.45 4.69 -13.70
CA SER A 6 12.96 3.42 -13.16
C SER A 6 14.47 3.51 -12.93
N ILE A 7 14.94 3.12 -11.74
CA ILE A 7 16.37 3.15 -11.37
C ILE A 7 16.84 1.75 -11.00
N GLY A 8 17.89 1.29 -11.68
CA GLY A 8 18.48 0.00 -11.37
C GLY A 8 19.84 0.11 -10.66
N GLY A 9 20.20 -0.98 -9.96
CA GLY A 9 21.48 -1.11 -9.27
C GLY A 9 21.45 -0.70 -7.79
N MET A 10 20.30 -0.33 -7.25
CA MET A 10 20.14 -0.05 -5.83
C MET A 10 20.01 -1.35 -5.02
N SER A 11 20.71 -1.43 -3.87
CA SER A 11 20.68 -2.61 -3.01
C SER A 11 20.40 -2.31 -1.55
N CYS A 12 20.35 -1.05 -1.15
CA CYS A 12 20.15 -0.64 0.24
C CYS A 12 19.62 0.80 0.35
N ALA A 13 19.12 1.15 1.54
CA ALA A 13 18.61 2.49 1.83
C ALA A 13 19.65 3.61 1.59
N ALA A 14 20.95 3.33 1.82
CA ALA A 14 22.00 4.29 1.54
C ALA A 14 22.14 4.57 0.03
N CYS A 15 21.85 3.57 -0.83
CA CYS A 15 21.84 3.76 -2.28
C CYS A 15 20.71 4.69 -2.70
N SER A 16 19.49 4.49 -2.19
CA SER A 16 18.34 5.36 -2.47
C SER A 16 18.59 6.79 -1.98
N ALA A 17 19.13 6.95 -0.77
CA ALA A 17 19.51 8.26 -0.23
C ALA A 17 20.59 8.97 -1.06
N SER A 18 21.51 8.21 -1.66
CA SER A 18 22.53 8.77 -2.58
C SER A 18 21.90 9.33 -3.85
N VAL A 19 20.97 8.59 -4.47
CA VAL A 19 20.23 9.05 -5.66
C VAL A 19 19.37 10.27 -5.33
N GLU A 20 18.60 10.23 -4.25
CA GLU A 20 17.79 11.36 -3.78
C GLU A 20 18.63 12.63 -3.63
N ARG A 21 19.78 12.52 -2.98
CA ARG A 21 20.69 13.66 -2.75
C ARG A 21 21.27 14.23 -4.04
N VAL A 22 21.65 13.37 -4.98
CA VAL A 22 22.23 13.82 -6.26
C VAL A 22 21.18 14.52 -7.10
N VAL A 23 19.95 14.00 -7.14
CA VAL A 23 18.85 14.60 -7.89
C VAL A 23 18.33 15.87 -7.23
N SER A 24 18.24 15.93 -5.89
CA SER A 24 17.82 17.13 -5.15
C SER A 24 18.79 18.31 -5.28
N LYS A 25 20.03 18.07 -5.75
CA LYS A 25 21.01 19.14 -6.04
C LYS A 25 20.85 19.75 -7.43
N ILE A 26 20.00 19.19 -8.28
CA ILE A 26 19.77 19.70 -9.63
C ILE A 26 18.92 20.98 -9.53
N PRO A 27 19.35 22.11 -10.13
CA PRO A 27 18.59 23.35 -10.12
C PRO A 27 17.21 23.17 -10.78
N GLY A 28 16.13 23.44 -10.02
CA GLY A 28 14.75 23.25 -10.47
C GLY A 28 14.10 21.94 -10.01
N ALA A 29 14.81 21.07 -9.30
CA ALA A 29 14.21 19.92 -8.60
C ALA A 29 13.71 20.38 -7.21
N GLU A 30 12.39 20.41 -7.02
CA GLU A 30 11.76 20.79 -5.74
C GLU A 30 11.83 19.65 -4.72
N ALA A 31 11.59 18.41 -5.17
CA ALA A 31 11.65 17.22 -4.35
C ALA A 31 12.03 16.01 -5.20
N ALA A 32 12.85 15.13 -4.61
CA ALA A 32 13.21 13.84 -5.18
C ALA A 32 13.03 12.76 -4.11
N SER A 33 12.31 11.71 -4.44
CA SER A 33 12.09 10.55 -3.56
C SER A 33 12.35 9.26 -4.31
N VAL A 34 13.14 8.37 -3.71
CA VAL A 34 13.50 7.08 -4.31
C VAL A 34 12.87 5.95 -3.53
N ASN A 35 12.10 5.16 -4.23
CA ASN A 35 11.57 3.91 -3.75
C ASN A 35 12.53 2.76 -3.99
N LEU A 36 13.13 2.24 -2.93
CA LEU A 36 14.06 1.10 -3.04
C LEU A 36 13.34 -0.22 -3.39
N SER A 37 12.06 -0.38 -3.03
CA SER A 37 11.32 -1.63 -3.22
C SER A 37 10.80 -1.77 -4.65
N THR A 38 10.35 -0.66 -5.25
CA THR A 38 9.87 -0.59 -6.63
C THR A 38 10.95 -0.13 -7.61
N GLU A 39 12.14 0.26 -7.11
CA GLU A 39 13.24 0.82 -7.89
C GLU A 39 12.82 2.06 -8.72
N ARG A 40 11.93 2.89 -8.17
CA ARG A 40 11.44 4.11 -8.81
C ARG A 40 11.98 5.38 -8.15
N LEU A 41 12.26 6.39 -8.97
CA LEU A 41 12.56 7.76 -8.58
C LEU A 41 11.38 8.65 -8.99
N THR A 42 10.77 9.31 -8.03
CA THR A 42 9.76 10.35 -8.26
C THR A 42 10.41 11.71 -8.06
N VAL A 43 10.32 12.57 -9.08
CA VAL A 43 10.88 13.94 -9.04
C VAL A 43 9.76 14.94 -9.26
N ARG A 44 9.67 15.92 -8.36
CA ARG A 44 8.83 17.10 -8.53
C ARG A 44 9.70 18.26 -9.01
N SER A 45 9.31 18.87 -10.13
CA SER A 45 10.08 19.95 -10.76
C SER A 45 9.15 20.93 -11.47
N GLU A 46 9.62 22.16 -11.63
CA GLU A 46 8.89 23.19 -12.39
C GLU A 46 9.04 23.01 -13.91
N ARG A 47 10.17 22.46 -14.35
CA ARG A 47 10.51 22.22 -15.77
C ARG A 47 10.92 20.77 -16.00
N ASP A 48 11.03 20.37 -17.26
CA ASP A 48 11.55 19.05 -17.62
C ASP A 48 13.06 18.97 -17.38
N LEU A 49 13.45 18.18 -16.39
CA LEU A 49 14.84 17.96 -15.97
C LEU A 49 15.35 16.59 -16.42
N ARG A 50 14.72 15.93 -17.39
CA ARG A 50 15.04 14.54 -17.78
C ARG A 50 16.52 14.33 -18.07
N ALA A 51 17.15 15.19 -18.89
CA ALA A 51 18.55 15.02 -19.28
C ALA A 51 19.51 15.19 -18.10
N GLU A 52 19.25 16.17 -17.23
CA GLU A 52 20.07 16.44 -16.04
C GLU A 52 19.93 15.31 -15.00
N ILE A 53 18.72 14.76 -14.82
CA ILE A 53 18.46 13.63 -13.92
C ILE A 53 19.18 12.39 -14.41
N PHE A 54 19.10 12.06 -15.71
CA PHE A 54 19.78 10.91 -16.29
C PHE A 54 21.30 10.99 -16.08
N ALA A 55 21.90 12.13 -16.45
CA ALA A 55 23.34 12.34 -16.28
C ALA A 55 23.79 12.26 -14.81
N ALA A 56 23.01 12.81 -13.88
CA ALA A 56 23.34 12.82 -12.45
C ALA A 56 23.26 11.42 -11.83
N VAL A 57 22.22 10.64 -12.17
CA VAL A 57 22.02 9.28 -11.68
C VAL A 57 23.05 8.31 -12.24
N GLU A 58 23.37 8.40 -13.53
CA GLU A 58 24.42 7.58 -14.16
C GLU A 58 25.81 7.89 -13.59
N LYS A 59 26.12 9.17 -13.37
CA LYS A 59 27.37 9.60 -12.71
C LYS A 59 27.48 9.06 -11.28
N ALA A 60 26.35 8.89 -10.59
CA ALA A 60 26.29 8.26 -9.26
C ALA A 60 26.46 6.73 -9.31
N GLY A 61 26.54 6.13 -10.51
CA GLY A 61 26.79 4.71 -10.73
C GLY A 61 25.53 3.84 -10.75
N PHE A 62 24.35 4.43 -11.00
CA PHE A 62 23.08 3.75 -11.14
C PHE A 62 22.58 3.82 -12.59
N THR A 63 21.68 2.90 -12.96
CA THR A 63 21.02 2.94 -14.27
C THR A 63 19.65 3.61 -14.12
N ILE A 64 19.23 4.39 -15.14
CA ILE A 64 17.93 5.07 -15.15
C ILE A 64 17.25 4.88 -16.51
N SER A 65 15.91 4.75 -16.49
CA SER A 65 15.09 4.65 -17.71
C SER A 65 13.72 5.27 -17.47
N ASP A 66 13.05 5.70 -18.56
CA ASP A 66 11.66 6.15 -18.49
C ASP A 66 10.73 4.98 -18.17
N ILE A 67 9.64 5.27 -17.47
CA ILE A 67 8.61 4.28 -17.16
C ILE A 67 7.68 4.15 -18.37
N GLN A 68 7.48 2.92 -18.82
CA GLN A 68 6.47 2.55 -19.81
C GLN A 68 5.12 2.31 -19.14
N SER A 69 4.07 1.91 -19.90
CA SER A 69 2.77 1.55 -19.30
C SER A 69 2.94 0.55 -18.14
N ILE A 70 2.10 0.67 -17.11
CA ILE A 70 2.20 -0.10 -15.84
C ILE A 70 2.40 -1.59 -16.11
N LYS A 71 1.64 -2.17 -17.05
CA LYS A 71 1.72 -3.59 -17.40
C LYS A 71 3.06 -3.97 -18.04
N LYS A 72 3.57 -3.19 -19.00
CA LYS A 72 4.87 -3.43 -19.65
C LYS A 72 6.03 -3.26 -18.68
N GLN A 73 6.00 -2.20 -17.86
CA GLN A 73 7.03 -1.95 -16.88
C GLN A 73 7.10 -3.07 -15.83
N SER A 74 5.95 -3.51 -15.32
CA SER A 74 5.89 -4.60 -14.34
C SER A 74 6.43 -5.93 -14.89
N ALA A 75 6.18 -6.23 -16.18
CA ALA A 75 6.73 -7.41 -16.84
C ALA A 75 8.25 -7.33 -16.97
N ILE A 76 8.79 -6.18 -17.39
CA ILE A 76 10.23 -5.92 -17.49
C ILE A 76 10.89 -6.07 -16.11
N ASP A 77 10.30 -5.47 -15.09
CA ASP A 77 10.81 -5.52 -13.71
C ASP A 77 10.75 -6.95 -13.14
N ALA A 78 9.70 -7.71 -13.44
CA ALA A 78 9.60 -9.11 -13.05
C ALA A 78 10.67 -9.99 -13.71
N GLU A 79 10.96 -9.79 -15.00
CA GLU A 79 12.01 -10.52 -15.72
C GLU A 79 13.39 -10.16 -15.18
N ARG A 80 13.65 -8.87 -14.96
CA ARG A 80 14.89 -8.37 -14.34
C ARG A 80 15.09 -8.97 -12.96
N ARG A 81 14.06 -8.99 -12.11
CA ARG A 81 14.12 -9.61 -10.77
C ARG A 81 14.42 -11.10 -10.84
N LYS A 82 13.82 -11.84 -11.80
CA LYS A 82 14.13 -13.27 -12.04
C LYS A 82 15.58 -13.48 -12.41
N LYS A 83 16.12 -12.66 -13.32
CA LYS A 83 17.54 -12.72 -13.76
C LYS A 83 18.48 -12.43 -12.61
N ASP A 84 18.24 -11.38 -11.85
CA ASP A 84 19.05 -10.99 -10.69
C ASP A 84 19.01 -12.07 -9.60
N MET A 85 17.84 -12.64 -9.33
CA MET A 85 17.68 -13.74 -8.37
C MET A 85 18.47 -14.99 -8.81
N ARG A 86 18.42 -15.34 -10.11
CA ARG A 86 19.19 -16.44 -10.67
C ARG A 86 20.69 -16.22 -10.53
N GLN A 87 21.18 -15.00 -10.84
CA GLN A 87 22.60 -14.66 -10.70
C GLN A 87 23.06 -14.74 -9.25
N ARG A 88 22.28 -14.21 -8.31
CA ARG A 88 22.58 -14.29 -6.87
C ARG A 88 22.61 -15.74 -6.38
N LYS A 89 21.68 -16.59 -6.86
CA LYS A 89 21.68 -18.02 -6.54
C LYS A 89 22.95 -18.71 -7.02
N ILE A 90 23.38 -18.43 -8.26
CA ILE A 90 24.62 -18.98 -8.84
C ILE A 90 25.83 -18.55 -8.01
N ASN A 91 25.95 -17.25 -7.73
CA ASN A 91 27.06 -16.72 -6.93
C ASN A 91 27.09 -17.33 -5.51
N LEU A 92 25.93 -17.52 -4.89
CA LEU A 92 25.82 -18.19 -3.57
C LEU A 92 26.27 -19.65 -3.64
N ILE A 93 25.88 -20.39 -4.68
CA ILE A 93 26.32 -21.79 -4.86
C ILE A 93 27.82 -21.85 -5.03
N ILE A 94 28.42 -20.97 -5.84
CA ILE A 94 29.88 -20.88 -6.00
C ILE A 94 30.53 -20.62 -4.63
N ALA A 95 30.03 -19.62 -3.88
CA ALA A 95 30.57 -19.32 -2.55
C ALA A 95 30.48 -20.52 -1.60
N LEU A 96 29.36 -21.23 -1.55
CA LEU A 96 29.17 -22.42 -0.70
C LEU A 96 30.11 -23.57 -1.10
N VAL A 97 30.22 -23.87 -2.39
CA VAL A 97 31.06 -24.96 -2.90
C VAL A 97 32.53 -24.78 -2.52
N PHE A 98 33.02 -23.55 -2.45
CA PHE A 98 34.40 -23.28 -2.11
C PHE A 98 34.63 -22.93 -0.62
N THR A 99 33.63 -22.35 0.06
CA THR A 99 33.75 -22.03 1.49
C THR A 99 33.68 -23.30 2.37
N ILE A 100 32.86 -24.30 2.00
CA ILE A 100 32.78 -25.53 2.78
C ILE A 100 34.12 -26.27 2.82
N PRO A 101 34.82 -26.53 1.69
CA PRO A 101 36.16 -27.09 1.72
C PRO A 101 37.18 -26.18 2.43
N LEU A 102 37.10 -24.84 2.25
CA LEU A 102 37.95 -23.89 2.94
C LEU A 102 37.82 -24.02 4.46
N PHE A 103 36.59 -24.08 4.95
CA PHE A 103 36.30 -24.27 6.36
C PHE A 103 36.78 -25.64 6.85
N TYR A 104 36.57 -26.69 6.05
CA TYR A 104 37.05 -28.03 6.36
C TYR A 104 38.58 -28.08 6.49
N VAL A 105 39.34 -27.48 5.57
CA VAL A 105 40.79 -27.41 5.62
C VAL A 105 41.26 -26.60 6.84
N SER A 106 40.67 -25.45 7.13
CA SER A 106 41.09 -24.58 8.23
C SER A 106 40.77 -25.17 9.62
N MET A 107 39.54 -25.67 9.83
CA MET A 107 39.04 -26.08 11.15
C MET A 107 39.04 -27.60 11.34
N GLY A 108 39.17 -28.37 10.28
CA GLY A 108 39.05 -29.83 10.33
C GLY A 108 40.08 -30.49 11.25
N HIS A 109 41.33 -29.99 11.26
CA HIS A 109 42.36 -30.48 12.15
C HIS A 109 42.00 -30.30 13.66
N MET A 110 41.39 -29.15 13.99
CA MET A 110 40.98 -28.87 15.38
C MET A 110 39.85 -29.80 15.88
N ILE A 111 39.07 -30.36 14.95
CA ILE A 111 37.92 -31.24 15.25
C ILE A 111 38.30 -32.73 15.05
N GLY A 112 39.56 -33.01 14.73
CA GLY A 112 40.06 -34.38 14.53
C GLY A 112 39.63 -35.01 13.19
N LEU A 113 39.26 -34.23 12.20
CA LEU A 113 38.89 -34.71 10.88
C LEU A 113 40.18 -34.97 10.03
N PRO A 114 40.21 -36.05 9.20
CA PRO A 114 41.39 -36.37 8.39
C PRO A 114 41.64 -35.33 7.31
N ILE A 115 42.80 -34.70 7.31
CA ILE A 115 43.26 -33.81 6.24
C ILE A 115 44.23 -34.57 5.36
N PRO A 116 44.24 -34.41 4.04
CA PRO A 116 45.22 -35.00 3.15
C PRO A 116 46.66 -34.60 3.55
N LYS A 117 47.60 -35.54 3.71
CA LYS A 117 48.95 -35.30 4.20
C LYS A 117 49.73 -34.23 3.43
N PHE A 118 49.43 -34.03 2.12
CA PHE A 118 50.06 -33.00 1.34
C PHE A 118 49.63 -31.56 1.71
N ILE A 119 48.47 -31.41 2.40
CA ILE A 119 47.95 -30.15 2.90
C ILE A 119 48.50 -29.86 4.31
N GLU A 120 48.95 -30.85 5.06
CA GLU A 120 49.47 -30.68 6.43
C GLU A 120 50.80 -29.86 6.45
N GLU A 121 51.47 -29.73 5.33
CA GLU A 121 52.65 -28.86 5.21
C GLU A 121 52.20 -27.38 5.31
N PRO A 122 52.83 -26.57 6.21
CA PRO A 122 52.38 -25.18 6.47
C PRO A 122 52.25 -24.31 5.21
N LYS A 123 53.15 -24.46 4.27
CA LYS A 123 53.12 -23.70 2.98
C LYS A 123 51.96 -24.14 2.09
N ALA A 124 51.75 -25.45 1.97
CA ALA A 124 50.67 -26.04 1.19
C ALA A 124 49.31 -25.70 1.80
N PHE A 125 49.22 -25.72 3.13
CA PHE A 125 48.02 -25.34 3.88
C PHE A 125 47.56 -23.91 3.61
N ALA A 126 48.50 -22.94 3.68
CA ALA A 126 48.20 -21.53 3.38
C ALA A 126 47.82 -21.33 1.91
N ILE A 127 48.58 -21.93 0.95
CA ILE A 127 48.25 -21.83 -0.48
C ILE A 127 46.88 -22.41 -0.78
N THR A 128 46.55 -23.57 -0.22
CA THR A 128 45.26 -24.23 -0.43
C THR A 128 44.08 -23.31 0.01
N GLN A 129 44.22 -22.64 1.15
CA GLN A 129 43.20 -21.70 1.64
C GLN A 129 43.05 -20.50 0.71
N ILE A 130 44.17 -19.94 0.19
CA ILE A 130 44.13 -18.84 -0.78
C ILE A 130 43.40 -19.26 -2.06
N LEU A 131 43.76 -20.43 -2.62
CA LEU A 131 43.13 -20.95 -3.84
C LEU A 131 41.64 -21.18 -3.68
N LEU A 132 41.19 -21.71 -2.53
CA LEU A 132 39.77 -21.90 -2.23
C LEU A 132 39.03 -20.58 -2.00
N LEU A 133 39.71 -19.54 -1.50
CA LEU A 133 39.09 -18.24 -1.23
C LEU A 133 38.86 -17.40 -2.50
N ILE A 134 39.72 -17.51 -3.52
CA ILE A 134 39.61 -16.71 -4.76
C ILE A 134 38.23 -16.79 -5.40
N PRO A 135 37.62 -17.95 -5.66
CA PRO A 135 36.28 -18.03 -6.22
C PRO A 135 35.21 -17.40 -5.31
N VAL A 136 35.38 -17.43 -3.99
CA VAL A 136 34.46 -16.80 -3.03
C VAL A 136 34.53 -15.29 -3.13
N ILE A 137 35.74 -14.71 -3.22
CA ILE A 137 35.95 -13.27 -3.46
C ILE A 137 35.33 -12.86 -4.80
N TYR A 138 35.53 -13.64 -5.86
CA TYR A 138 34.92 -13.37 -7.16
C TYR A 138 33.38 -13.38 -7.11
N ALA A 139 32.77 -14.35 -6.43
CA ALA A 139 31.33 -14.41 -6.22
C ALA A 139 30.81 -13.20 -5.40
N GLY A 140 31.58 -12.76 -4.39
CA GLY A 140 31.30 -11.62 -3.52
C GLY A 140 31.82 -10.27 -4.02
N ARG A 141 32.37 -10.17 -5.24
CA ARG A 141 33.02 -8.94 -5.78
C ARG A 141 32.15 -7.67 -5.64
N GLY A 142 30.83 -7.82 -5.66
CA GLY A 142 29.91 -6.72 -5.50
C GLY A 142 30.04 -5.97 -4.16
N PHE A 143 30.43 -6.66 -3.09
CA PHE A 143 30.68 -6.05 -1.78
C PHE A 143 31.90 -5.12 -1.84
N TYR A 144 32.97 -5.57 -2.48
CA TYR A 144 34.20 -4.77 -2.60
C TYR A 144 34.01 -3.55 -3.49
N VAL A 145 33.41 -3.73 -4.67
CA VAL A 145 33.21 -2.62 -5.62
C VAL A 145 32.32 -1.53 -5.04
N ARG A 146 31.15 -1.90 -4.49
CA ARG A 146 30.23 -0.92 -3.92
C ARG A 146 30.69 -0.41 -2.56
N GLY A 147 31.23 -1.29 -1.72
CA GLY A 147 31.70 -0.95 -0.39
C GLY A 147 32.87 0.06 -0.43
N LEU A 148 33.90 -0.19 -1.23
CA LEU A 148 35.04 0.72 -1.35
C LEU A 148 34.64 2.05 -1.99
N LYS A 149 33.82 2.03 -3.06
CA LYS A 149 33.30 3.27 -3.64
C LYS A 149 32.57 4.13 -2.60
N ALA A 150 31.77 3.52 -1.72
CA ALA A 150 31.06 4.22 -0.66
C ALA A 150 32.00 4.80 0.42
N VAL A 151 33.08 4.08 0.76
CA VAL A 151 34.12 4.57 1.68
C VAL A 151 34.81 5.80 1.10
N PHE A 152 35.29 5.73 -0.16
CA PHE A 152 35.96 6.86 -0.82
C PHE A 152 35.03 8.05 -1.05
N ALA A 153 33.73 7.80 -1.19
CA ALA A 153 32.72 8.85 -1.26
C ALA A 153 32.37 9.47 0.12
N LEU A 154 32.99 9.01 1.22
CA LEU A 154 32.71 9.41 2.61
C LEU A 154 31.27 9.12 3.07
N HIS A 155 30.67 8.10 2.47
CA HIS A 155 29.31 7.61 2.80
C HIS A 155 29.34 6.09 2.98
N PRO A 156 30.09 5.57 3.99
CA PRO A 156 30.20 4.14 4.20
C PRO A 156 28.84 3.51 4.44
N ASN A 157 28.64 2.34 3.85
CA ASN A 157 27.40 1.56 3.94
C ASN A 157 27.71 0.14 4.45
N MET A 158 26.66 -0.71 4.48
CA MET A 158 26.81 -2.11 4.88
C MET A 158 27.87 -2.87 4.06
N ASP A 159 27.91 -2.69 2.73
CA ASP A 159 28.91 -3.33 1.87
C ASP A 159 30.35 -2.85 2.23
N SER A 160 30.48 -1.61 2.76
CA SER A 160 31.75 -1.05 3.25
C SER A 160 32.28 -1.80 4.48
N LEU A 161 31.40 -2.11 5.47
CA LEU A 161 31.81 -2.83 6.68
C LEU A 161 32.28 -4.25 6.34
N ILE A 162 31.57 -4.93 5.45
CA ILE A 162 31.93 -6.27 4.97
C ILE A 162 33.26 -6.23 4.20
N ALA A 163 33.41 -5.27 3.29
CA ALA A 163 34.65 -5.12 2.52
C ALA A 163 35.84 -4.84 3.43
N LEU A 164 35.74 -3.88 4.34
CA LEU A 164 36.82 -3.53 5.28
C LEU A 164 37.19 -4.70 6.20
N GLY A 165 36.18 -5.39 6.78
CA GLY A 165 36.40 -6.53 7.65
C GLY A 165 37.08 -7.70 6.92
N THR A 166 36.60 -8.05 5.73
CA THR A 166 37.20 -9.15 4.93
C THR A 166 38.57 -8.77 4.36
N ILE A 167 38.79 -7.52 3.95
CA ILE A 167 40.12 -7.05 3.52
C ILE A 167 41.13 -7.10 4.69
N ALA A 168 40.71 -6.71 5.91
CA ALA A 168 41.59 -6.82 7.09
C ALA A 168 41.92 -8.27 7.40
N SER A 169 40.97 -9.20 7.35
CA SER A 169 41.22 -10.65 7.53
C SER A 169 42.15 -11.21 6.48
N ILE A 170 41.89 -10.90 5.20
CA ILE A 170 42.73 -11.38 4.07
C ILE A 170 44.14 -10.78 4.15
N GLY A 171 44.23 -9.48 4.40
CA GLY A 171 45.53 -8.77 4.48
C GLY A 171 46.43 -9.34 5.58
N TYR A 172 45.87 -9.56 6.76
CA TYR A 172 46.58 -10.21 7.87
C TYR A 172 46.97 -11.66 7.54
N SER A 173 46.07 -12.43 6.94
CA SER A 173 46.35 -13.82 6.56
C SER A 173 47.43 -13.92 5.48
N VAL A 174 47.50 -12.96 4.52
CA VAL A 174 48.59 -12.87 3.53
C VAL A 174 49.90 -12.54 4.23
N TYR A 175 49.92 -11.59 5.15
CA TYR A 175 51.08 -11.28 5.97
C TYR A 175 51.58 -12.51 6.75
N SER A 176 50.68 -13.22 7.46
CA SER A 176 51.01 -14.46 8.16
C SER A 176 51.49 -15.55 7.22
N THR A 177 50.95 -15.62 6.01
CA THR A 177 51.44 -16.57 4.98
C THR A 177 52.90 -16.30 4.61
N VAL A 178 53.30 -15.02 4.43
CA VAL A 178 54.67 -14.65 4.15
C VAL A 178 55.61 -15.12 5.30
N LEU A 179 55.22 -14.90 6.55
CA LEU A 179 56.00 -15.35 7.71
C LEU A 179 56.09 -16.88 7.80
N ILE A 180 55.05 -17.62 7.43
CA ILE A 180 55.09 -19.10 7.33
C ILE A 180 56.11 -19.53 6.28
N PHE A 181 56.26 -18.80 5.18
CA PHE A 181 57.30 -19.09 4.16
C PHE A 181 58.69 -18.78 4.67
N GLU A 182 58.86 -17.82 5.61
CA GLU A 182 60.11 -17.49 6.27
C GLU A 182 60.46 -18.43 7.44
N GLY A 183 59.57 -19.38 7.80
CA GLY A 183 59.83 -20.41 8.79
C GLY A 183 59.04 -20.32 10.10
N HIS A 184 58.13 -19.33 10.25
CA HIS A 184 57.27 -19.20 11.42
C HIS A 184 56.05 -20.13 11.32
N HIS A 185 56.25 -21.42 11.45
CA HIS A 185 55.21 -22.43 11.22
C HIS A 185 54.12 -22.46 12.28
N GLU A 186 54.32 -21.89 13.49
CA GLU A 186 53.34 -21.70 14.53
C GLU A 186 52.11 -20.90 14.08
N LEU A 187 52.26 -19.98 13.09
CA LEU A 187 51.20 -19.16 12.55
C LEU A 187 50.20 -19.95 11.67
N MET A 188 50.50 -21.20 11.36
CA MET A 188 49.60 -22.07 10.55
C MET A 188 48.22 -22.19 11.16
N HIS A 189 48.10 -22.30 12.49
CA HIS A 189 46.82 -22.53 13.17
C HIS A 189 46.24 -21.27 13.84
N GLU A 190 47.07 -20.29 14.19
CA GLU A 190 46.64 -19.07 14.88
C GLU A 190 46.66 -17.80 14.05
N GLY A 191 47.34 -17.80 12.92
CA GLY A 191 47.58 -16.61 12.10
C GLY A 191 46.76 -16.50 10.81
N LEU A 192 46.02 -17.52 10.42
CA LEU A 192 45.29 -17.53 9.15
C LEU A 192 43.79 -17.34 9.40
N TYR A 193 43.18 -16.34 8.78
CA TYR A 193 41.73 -15.98 8.85
C TYR A 193 41.07 -15.98 7.47
N PHE A 194 41.60 -16.73 6.50
CA PHE A 194 41.02 -16.87 5.16
C PHE A 194 39.64 -17.47 5.20
N GLU A 195 39.41 -18.49 6.08
CA GLU A 195 38.13 -19.11 6.29
C GLU A 195 37.11 -18.13 6.87
N SER A 196 37.53 -17.25 7.78
CA SER A 196 36.67 -16.21 8.37
C SER A 196 36.17 -15.26 7.28
N ALA A 197 37.05 -14.79 6.37
CA ALA A 197 36.64 -13.96 5.23
C ALA A 197 35.68 -14.72 4.29
N GLY A 198 35.96 -15.98 3.97
CA GLY A 198 35.10 -16.82 3.13
C GLY A 198 33.72 -17.05 3.73
N VAL A 199 33.67 -17.41 5.02
CA VAL A 199 32.40 -17.65 5.76
C VAL A 199 31.59 -16.36 5.87
N ILE A 200 32.22 -15.21 6.20
CA ILE A 200 31.53 -13.91 6.26
C ILE A 200 30.85 -13.60 4.93
N ILE A 201 31.60 -13.66 3.81
CA ILE A 201 31.07 -13.39 2.46
C ILE A 201 29.88 -14.30 2.17
N THR A 202 30.04 -15.61 2.42
CA THR A 202 29.04 -16.62 2.09
C THR A 202 27.77 -16.47 2.94
N LEU A 203 27.90 -16.25 4.25
CA LEU A 203 26.75 -16.05 5.15
C LEU A 203 26.01 -14.76 4.82
N VAL A 204 26.72 -13.68 4.49
CA VAL A 204 26.05 -12.43 4.07
C VAL A 204 25.36 -12.61 2.73
N MET A 205 25.95 -13.34 1.79
CA MET A 205 25.29 -13.65 0.51
C MET A 205 24.05 -14.51 0.72
N LEU A 206 24.10 -15.49 1.63
CA LEU A 206 22.94 -16.30 2.02
C LEU A 206 21.84 -15.42 2.61
N GLY A 207 22.20 -14.57 3.57
CA GLY A 207 21.24 -13.61 4.18
C GLY A 207 20.56 -12.73 3.12
N LYS A 208 21.32 -12.13 2.21
CA LYS A 208 20.79 -11.31 1.10
C LYS A 208 19.94 -12.11 0.11
N TYR A 209 20.28 -13.35 -0.16
CA TYR A 209 19.46 -14.23 -1.01
C TYR A 209 18.12 -14.57 -0.37
N LEU A 210 18.13 -14.96 0.92
CA LEU A 210 16.91 -15.25 1.68
C LEU A 210 16.00 -13.99 1.77
N GLU A 211 16.60 -12.84 2.03
CA GLU A 211 15.92 -11.54 2.04
C GLU A 211 15.18 -11.27 0.73
N GLN A 212 15.88 -11.38 -0.41
CA GLN A 212 15.27 -11.12 -1.71
C GLN A 212 14.19 -12.14 -2.08
N ARG A 213 14.43 -13.42 -1.78
CA ARG A 213 13.44 -14.46 -2.00
C ARG A 213 12.15 -14.18 -1.23
N ALA A 214 12.25 -13.64 -0.05
CA ALA A 214 11.09 -13.32 0.77
C ALA A 214 10.40 -12.03 0.31
N LYS A 215 11.17 -11.00 -0.09
CA LYS A 215 10.60 -9.79 -0.73
C LYS A 215 9.81 -10.15 -2.00
N ALA A 216 10.32 -11.07 -2.81
CA ALA A 216 9.61 -11.53 -4.01
C ALA A 216 8.23 -12.13 -3.68
N LYS A 217 8.11 -12.89 -2.57
CA LYS A 217 6.83 -13.45 -2.10
C LYS A 217 5.88 -12.42 -1.47
N THR A 218 6.36 -11.24 -1.11
CA THR A 218 5.52 -10.19 -0.50
C THR A 218 4.92 -9.24 -1.54
N GLY A 219 5.46 -9.19 -2.77
CA GLY A 219 4.92 -8.43 -3.90
C GLY A 219 3.71 -9.07 -4.60
N ASP A 220 3.23 -10.21 -4.11
CA ASP A 220 2.18 -11.00 -4.76
C ASP A 220 0.83 -10.26 -4.91
N ALA A 221 0.51 -9.30 -4.02
CA ALA A 221 -0.75 -8.56 -4.06
C ALA A 221 -0.90 -7.67 -5.30
N VAL A 222 0.16 -6.92 -5.65
CA VAL A 222 0.17 -6.10 -6.89
C VAL A 222 0.13 -6.99 -8.12
N SER A 223 0.92 -8.09 -8.12
CA SER A 223 0.92 -9.06 -9.21
C SER A 223 -0.45 -9.74 -9.39
N ALA A 224 -1.16 -9.99 -8.29
CA ALA A 224 -2.51 -10.53 -8.32
C ALA A 224 -3.50 -9.56 -8.98
N LEU A 225 -3.44 -8.26 -8.62
CA LEU A 225 -4.28 -7.22 -9.22
C LEU A 225 -3.98 -7.05 -10.73
N ILE A 226 -2.71 -7.03 -11.12
CA ILE A 226 -2.31 -6.96 -12.54
C ILE A 226 -2.85 -8.18 -13.32
N GLY A 227 -2.83 -9.37 -12.70
CA GLY A 227 -3.36 -10.60 -13.31
C GLY A 227 -4.88 -10.63 -13.47
N LEU A 228 -5.62 -9.63 -12.98
CA LEU A 228 -7.07 -9.53 -13.21
C LEU A 228 -7.42 -9.01 -14.61
N THR A 229 -6.56 -8.19 -15.22
CA THR A 229 -6.80 -7.66 -16.57
C THR A 229 -6.51 -8.75 -17.61
N PRO A 230 -7.46 -9.12 -18.48
CA PRO A 230 -7.22 -10.06 -19.56
C PRO A 230 -6.26 -9.46 -20.59
N ASP A 231 -5.57 -10.32 -21.35
CA ASP A 231 -4.63 -9.86 -22.38
C ASP A 231 -5.34 -9.45 -23.67
N THR A 232 -6.56 -9.94 -23.90
CA THR A 232 -7.32 -9.73 -25.13
C THR A 232 -8.73 -9.28 -24.83
N ALA A 233 -9.33 -8.56 -25.80
CA ALA A 233 -10.72 -8.10 -25.80
C ALA A 233 -11.39 -8.43 -27.14
N ARG A 234 -12.71 -8.63 -27.12
CA ARG A 234 -13.52 -8.87 -28.32
C ARG A 234 -14.26 -7.59 -28.70
N VAL A 235 -13.74 -6.90 -29.72
CA VAL A 235 -14.29 -5.64 -30.22
C VAL A 235 -15.27 -5.89 -31.35
N ILE A 236 -16.41 -5.19 -31.36
CA ILE A 236 -17.42 -5.20 -32.41
C ILE A 236 -17.23 -3.97 -33.25
N TYR A 237 -16.90 -4.17 -34.54
CA TYR A 237 -16.73 -3.06 -35.48
C TYR A 237 -18.09 -2.60 -36.04
N LYS A 238 -18.07 -1.44 -36.72
CA LYS A 238 -19.30 -0.83 -37.31
C LYS A 238 -20.02 -1.71 -38.35
N ASP A 239 -19.30 -2.61 -38.97
CA ASP A 239 -19.83 -3.61 -39.91
C ASP A 239 -20.47 -4.83 -39.23
N GLY A 240 -20.44 -4.88 -37.91
CA GLY A 240 -20.96 -6.01 -37.11
C GLY A 240 -19.98 -7.16 -36.94
N THR A 241 -18.76 -7.08 -37.49
CA THR A 241 -17.74 -8.14 -37.34
C THR A 241 -17.08 -8.03 -35.95
N GLU A 242 -16.72 -9.19 -35.41
CA GLU A 242 -16.04 -9.32 -34.14
C GLU A 242 -14.58 -9.69 -34.35
N HIS A 243 -13.69 -8.91 -33.71
CA HIS A 243 -12.26 -9.18 -33.77
C HIS A 243 -11.69 -9.25 -32.34
N ILE A 244 -10.74 -10.14 -32.13
CA ILE A 244 -9.98 -10.24 -30.90
C ILE A 244 -8.75 -9.35 -31.07
N VAL A 245 -8.64 -8.33 -30.21
CA VAL A 245 -7.52 -7.37 -30.17
C VAL A 245 -6.82 -7.48 -28.84
N ASN A 246 -5.59 -6.95 -28.73
CA ASN A 246 -4.93 -6.80 -27.43
C ASN A 246 -5.67 -5.77 -26.58
N ALA A 247 -5.86 -6.06 -25.28
CA ALA A 247 -6.52 -5.13 -24.38
C ALA A 247 -5.78 -3.79 -24.26
N ASP A 248 -4.46 -3.77 -24.47
CA ASP A 248 -3.61 -2.56 -24.48
C ASP A 248 -3.86 -1.65 -25.71
N GLU A 249 -4.53 -2.15 -26.75
CA GLU A 249 -4.83 -1.41 -28.01
C GLU A 249 -6.23 -0.78 -27.99
N LEU A 250 -7.03 -1.06 -26.95
CA LEU A 250 -8.38 -0.54 -26.83
C LEU A 250 -8.38 1.00 -26.69
N VAL A 251 -9.36 1.62 -27.34
CA VAL A 251 -9.63 3.06 -27.24
C VAL A 251 -11.02 3.31 -26.66
N VAL A 252 -11.20 4.50 -26.07
CA VAL A 252 -12.50 4.94 -25.53
C VAL A 252 -13.55 4.99 -26.65
N GLY A 253 -14.74 4.49 -26.37
CA GLY A 253 -15.88 4.45 -27.30
C GLY A 253 -16.00 3.16 -28.12
N GLU A 254 -15.11 2.19 -27.96
CA GLU A 254 -15.24 0.88 -28.61
C GLU A 254 -16.32 0.02 -27.96
N ARG A 255 -17.04 -0.72 -28.80
CA ARG A 255 -18.06 -1.69 -28.39
C ARG A 255 -17.39 -3.04 -28.15
N ILE A 256 -17.52 -3.55 -26.93
CA ILE A 256 -16.86 -4.76 -26.49
C ILE A 256 -17.91 -5.76 -26.02
N ARG A 257 -17.81 -7.03 -26.50
CA ARG A 257 -18.65 -8.14 -26.05
C ARG A 257 -17.92 -9.00 -25.03
N VAL A 258 -18.65 -9.40 -23.98
CA VAL A 258 -18.16 -10.28 -22.92
C VAL A 258 -19.11 -11.45 -22.73
N PHE A 259 -18.56 -12.67 -22.81
CA PHE A 259 -19.31 -13.91 -22.60
C PHE A 259 -19.21 -14.39 -21.15
N PRO A 260 -20.10 -15.31 -20.71
CA PRO A 260 -20.01 -15.93 -19.40
C PRO A 260 -18.64 -16.59 -19.16
N GLY A 261 -18.06 -16.34 -18.00
CA GLY A 261 -16.72 -16.81 -17.62
C GLY A 261 -15.56 -15.93 -18.10
N GLU A 262 -15.80 -14.96 -18.98
CA GLU A 262 -14.77 -14.03 -19.43
C GLU A 262 -14.59 -12.86 -18.43
N ARG A 263 -13.37 -12.32 -18.35
CA ARG A 263 -13.07 -11.10 -17.61
C ARG A 263 -13.33 -9.88 -18.47
N ILE A 264 -13.83 -8.82 -17.84
CA ILE A 264 -14.05 -7.52 -18.47
C ILE A 264 -12.68 -6.84 -18.66
N PRO A 265 -12.28 -6.47 -19.90
CA PRO A 265 -10.95 -5.95 -20.17
C PRO A 265 -10.71 -4.51 -19.68
N VAL A 266 -11.70 -3.62 -19.81
CA VAL A 266 -11.62 -2.20 -19.46
C VAL A 266 -12.95 -1.71 -18.90
N ASP A 267 -12.96 -0.53 -18.26
CA ASP A 267 -14.18 0.05 -17.69
C ASP A 267 -15.12 0.54 -18.80
N GLY A 268 -16.44 0.49 -18.53
CA GLY A 268 -17.42 0.99 -19.50
C GLY A 268 -18.86 0.96 -19.01
N ILE A 269 -19.79 1.16 -19.96
CA ILE A 269 -21.24 1.21 -19.69
C ILE A 269 -21.95 0.21 -20.59
N ILE A 270 -22.79 -0.63 -20.00
CA ILE A 270 -23.58 -1.66 -20.73
C ILE A 270 -24.55 -0.97 -21.67
N THR A 271 -24.53 -1.37 -22.95
CA THR A 271 -25.44 -0.88 -23.97
C THR A 271 -26.45 -1.92 -24.43
N GLU A 272 -26.13 -3.21 -24.35
CA GLU A 272 -27.00 -4.31 -24.75
C GLU A 272 -26.79 -5.53 -23.84
N GLY A 273 -27.90 -6.19 -23.51
CA GLY A 273 -27.88 -7.40 -22.69
C GLY A 273 -27.96 -7.11 -21.18
N THR A 274 -28.00 -8.18 -20.40
CA THR A 274 -27.99 -8.16 -18.92
C THR A 274 -27.12 -9.29 -18.43
N SER A 275 -26.46 -9.10 -17.29
CA SER A 275 -25.60 -10.12 -16.71
C SER A 275 -25.46 -9.95 -15.21
N SER A 276 -25.12 -11.05 -14.52
CA SER A 276 -24.57 -10.99 -13.16
C SER A 276 -23.05 -10.98 -13.24
N ILE A 277 -22.41 -9.99 -12.61
CA ILE A 277 -20.96 -9.77 -12.67
C ILE A 277 -20.38 -10.01 -11.28
N ASP A 278 -19.38 -10.87 -11.23
CA ASP A 278 -18.56 -11.09 -10.02
C ASP A 278 -17.49 -10.01 -9.94
N GLU A 279 -17.71 -9.08 -9.06
CA GLU A 279 -16.78 -8.00 -8.71
C GLU A 279 -15.96 -8.32 -7.45
N SER A 280 -16.01 -9.55 -6.92
CA SER A 280 -15.42 -9.96 -5.63
C SER A 280 -13.92 -9.71 -5.52
N MET A 281 -13.19 -9.82 -6.62
CA MET A 281 -11.74 -9.55 -6.66
C MET A 281 -11.41 -8.07 -6.49
N LEU A 282 -12.37 -7.18 -6.77
CA LEU A 282 -12.24 -5.72 -6.64
C LEU A 282 -13.04 -5.22 -5.44
N SER A 283 -14.27 -5.70 -5.28
CA SER A 283 -15.20 -5.29 -4.23
C SER A 283 -15.17 -6.19 -2.98
N GLY A 284 -14.64 -7.42 -3.06
CA GLY A 284 -14.64 -8.40 -1.96
C GLY A 284 -16.00 -9.02 -1.66
N GLU A 285 -17.08 -8.54 -2.28
CA GLU A 285 -18.41 -9.12 -2.14
C GLU A 285 -18.49 -10.44 -2.93
N SER A 286 -18.81 -11.53 -2.23
CA SER A 286 -18.87 -12.86 -2.84
C SER A 286 -20.13 -13.11 -3.68
N ILE A 287 -21.10 -12.18 -3.64
CA ILE A 287 -22.35 -12.31 -4.38
C ILE A 287 -22.23 -11.50 -5.67
N PRO A 288 -22.40 -12.14 -6.86
CA PRO A 288 -22.42 -11.43 -8.12
C PRO A 288 -23.52 -10.34 -8.15
N VAL A 289 -23.21 -9.20 -8.75
CA VAL A 289 -24.12 -8.06 -8.88
C VAL A 289 -24.81 -8.10 -10.23
N ASP A 290 -26.14 -8.03 -10.23
CA ASP A 290 -26.92 -7.95 -11.47
C ASP A 290 -26.75 -6.57 -12.11
N LYS A 291 -26.37 -6.56 -13.38
CA LYS A 291 -26.13 -5.35 -14.19
C LYS A 291 -27.06 -5.36 -15.40
N ASN A 292 -27.63 -4.20 -15.67
CA ASN A 292 -28.56 -3.93 -16.78
C ASN A 292 -27.97 -2.87 -17.72
N VAL A 293 -28.66 -2.63 -18.82
CA VAL A 293 -28.31 -1.54 -19.76
C VAL A 293 -28.27 -0.20 -19.01
N GLY A 294 -27.18 0.56 -19.21
CA GLY A 294 -26.90 1.80 -18.52
C GLY A 294 -26.03 1.67 -17.26
N ASP A 295 -25.84 0.44 -16.74
CA ASP A 295 -24.98 0.22 -15.58
C ASP A 295 -23.49 0.21 -15.97
N LYS A 296 -22.66 0.68 -15.04
CA LYS A 296 -21.18 0.67 -15.17
C LYS A 296 -20.62 -0.71 -14.88
N VAL A 297 -19.60 -1.09 -15.67
CA VAL A 297 -18.79 -2.29 -15.45
C VAL A 297 -17.34 -1.89 -15.25
N ILE A 298 -16.61 -2.63 -14.41
CA ILE A 298 -15.23 -2.35 -14.03
C ILE A 298 -14.33 -3.43 -14.64
N GLY A 299 -13.22 -3.00 -15.25
CA GLY A 299 -12.20 -3.89 -15.78
C GLY A 299 -11.61 -4.80 -14.71
N GLY A 300 -11.39 -6.10 -15.05
CA GLY A 300 -10.93 -7.12 -14.12
C GLY A 300 -12.03 -7.96 -13.46
N SER A 301 -13.29 -7.49 -13.45
CA SER A 301 -14.46 -8.26 -12.98
C SER A 301 -14.77 -9.43 -13.90
N VAL A 302 -15.48 -10.45 -13.41
CA VAL A 302 -15.82 -11.66 -14.16
C VAL A 302 -17.31 -11.69 -14.50
N ASN A 303 -17.64 -11.86 -15.77
CA ASN A 303 -19.01 -12.11 -16.18
C ASN A 303 -19.43 -13.54 -15.78
N THR A 304 -20.46 -13.69 -14.95
CA THR A 304 -20.89 -15.02 -14.46
C THR A 304 -22.05 -15.62 -15.25
N SER A 305 -22.93 -14.79 -15.83
CA SER A 305 -24.10 -15.26 -16.55
C SER A 305 -24.48 -14.31 -17.70
N GLY A 306 -25.14 -14.83 -18.72
CA GLY A 306 -25.53 -14.01 -19.86
C GLY A 306 -24.35 -13.51 -20.71
N SER A 307 -24.63 -12.87 -21.83
CA SER A 307 -23.65 -12.10 -22.59
C SER A 307 -24.14 -10.68 -22.73
N PHE A 308 -23.23 -9.73 -22.66
CA PHE A 308 -23.56 -8.33 -22.80
C PHE A 308 -22.56 -7.60 -23.69
N ILE A 309 -23.00 -6.46 -24.24
CA ILE A 309 -22.15 -5.53 -24.97
C ILE A 309 -22.10 -4.24 -24.18
N TYR A 310 -20.91 -3.69 -24.05
CA TYR A 310 -20.69 -2.42 -23.39
C TYR A 310 -19.78 -1.52 -24.23
N VAL A 311 -19.84 -0.21 -23.98
CA VAL A 311 -18.96 0.78 -24.59
C VAL A 311 -17.89 1.17 -23.59
N SER A 312 -16.62 1.12 -24.01
CA SER A 312 -15.49 1.49 -23.18
C SER A 312 -15.54 3.00 -22.79
N ASP A 313 -15.47 3.30 -21.49
CA ASP A 313 -15.44 4.64 -20.92
C ASP A 313 -14.03 5.05 -20.52
N LYS A 314 -13.25 4.11 -19.92
CA LYS A 314 -11.86 4.31 -19.54
C LYS A 314 -11.01 3.12 -20.01
N VAL A 315 -9.80 3.41 -20.51
CA VAL A 315 -8.90 2.39 -21.05
C VAL A 315 -7.49 2.56 -20.49
N GLY A 316 -6.69 1.48 -20.53
CA GLY A 316 -5.29 1.49 -20.15
C GLY A 316 -5.06 1.97 -18.70
N ASP A 317 -4.24 2.98 -18.55
CA ASP A 317 -3.85 3.51 -17.23
C ASP A 317 -4.94 4.34 -16.54
N ASP A 318 -6.04 4.69 -17.23
CA ASP A 318 -7.14 5.47 -16.66
C ASP A 318 -8.25 4.61 -16.04
N THR A 319 -8.16 3.28 -16.16
CA THR A 319 -9.13 2.37 -15.55
C THR A 319 -9.06 2.40 -14.02
N VAL A 320 -10.19 2.09 -13.36
CA VAL A 320 -10.27 1.99 -11.88
C VAL A 320 -9.24 1.02 -11.34
N LEU A 321 -9.10 -0.14 -11.97
CA LEU A 321 -8.10 -1.14 -11.57
C LEU A 321 -6.66 -0.62 -11.70
N ALA A 322 -6.34 0.10 -12.77
CA ALA A 322 -5.03 0.74 -12.93
C ALA A 322 -4.78 1.82 -11.84
N GLY A 323 -5.82 2.57 -11.47
CA GLY A 323 -5.77 3.50 -10.34
C GLY A 323 -5.45 2.82 -9.01
N MET A 324 -6.08 1.68 -8.72
CA MET A 324 -5.81 0.86 -7.53
C MET A 324 -4.39 0.31 -7.53
N ILE A 325 -3.91 -0.21 -8.66
CA ILE A 325 -2.53 -0.71 -8.81
C ILE A 325 -1.53 0.42 -8.55
N ARG A 326 -1.73 1.59 -9.15
CA ARG A 326 -0.88 2.78 -8.90
C ARG A 326 -0.87 3.16 -7.42
N MET A 327 -2.02 3.17 -6.77
CA MET A 327 -2.11 3.51 -5.35
C MET A 327 -1.29 2.53 -4.51
N VAL A 328 -1.38 1.21 -4.75
CA VAL A 328 -0.59 0.20 -4.03
C VAL A 328 0.90 0.33 -4.33
N GLU A 329 1.30 0.61 -5.58
CA GLU A 329 2.70 0.82 -5.95
C GLU A 329 3.30 2.07 -5.32
N GLN A 330 2.59 3.21 -5.37
CA GLN A 330 3.01 4.46 -4.71
C GLN A 330 3.11 4.28 -3.20
N ALA A 331 2.16 3.58 -2.64
CA ALA A 331 2.10 3.25 -1.24
C ALA A 331 3.32 2.42 -0.77
N GLN A 332 3.68 1.39 -1.54
CA GLN A 332 4.87 0.59 -1.26
C GLN A 332 6.17 1.40 -1.38
N GLY A 333 6.11 2.54 -2.07
CA GLY A 333 7.25 3.40 -2.35
C GLY A 333 7.46 4.55 -1.43
N SER A 334 6.45 4.96 -0.74
CA SER A 334 6.54 6.10 0.18
C SER A 334 7.26 5.69 1.46
N LYS A 335 8.20 6.55 1.89
CA LYS A 335 8.88 6.36 3.17
C LYS A 335 8.04 6.94 4.31
N ALA A 336 7.50 6.10 5.17
CA ALA A 336 6.87 6.50 6.41
C ALA A 336 7.85 7.32 7.30
N PRO A 337 7.38 8.24 8.15
CA PRO A 337 8.22 9.01 9.08
C PRO A 337 9.15 8.14 9.91
N ILE A 338 8.68 7.01 10.42
CA ILE A 338 9.48 6.04 11.18
C ILE A 338 10.63 5.44 10.34
N ALA A 339 10.44 5.26 9.02
CA ALA A 339 11.48 4.79 8.12
C ALA A 339 12.57 5.85 7.89
N ARG A 340 12.17 7.12 7.74
CA ARG A 340 13.11 8.25 7.63
C ARG A 340 13.99 8.38 8.88
N LEU A 341 13.41 8.16 10.08
CA LEU A 341 14.15 8.15 11.34
C LEU A 341 15.16 6.99 11.38
N ALA A 342 14.76 5.78 10.99
CA ALA A 342 15.63 4.61 10.93
C ALA A 342 16.80 4.82 9.96
N ASP A 343 16.57 5.42 8.79
CA ASP A 343 17.61 5.75 7.81
C ASP A 343 18.62 6.78 8.37
N LYS A 344 18.14 7.81 9.08
CA LYS A 344 18.99 8.82 9.73
C LYS A 344 19.87 8.19 10.80
N ILE A 345 19.32 7.32 11.65
CA ILE A 345 20.08 6.59 12.67
C ILE A 345 21.13 5.70 12.00
N SER A 346 20.77 4.98 10.95
CA SER A 346 21.68 4.11 10.20
C SER A 346 22.87 4.85 9.60
N GLY A 347 22.66 6.07 9.12
CA GLY A 347 23.72 6.93 8.56
C GLY A 347 24.77 7.37 9.57
N ILE A 348 24.38 7.51 10.85
CA ILE A 348 25.31 7.86 11.95
C ILE A 348 25.95 6.59 12.51
N PHE A 349 25.21 5.49 12.56
CA PHE A 349 25.63 4.25 13.19
C PHE A 349 26.89 3.64 12.55
N VAL A 350 26.96 3.59 11.22
CA VAL A 350 28.08 2.97 10.51
C VAL A 350 29.43 3.63 10.79
N PRO A 351 29.58 4.98 10.70
CA PRO A 351 30.82 5.67 11.10
C PRO A 351 31.19 5.45 12.56
N VAL A 352 30.21 5.53 13.47
CA VAL A 352 30.44 5.33 14.92
C VAL A 352 30.96 3.94 15.20
N VAL A 353 30.39 2.91 14.61
CA VAL A 353 30.83 1.53 14.79
C VAL A 353 32.23 1.31 14.20
N ALA A 354 32.53 1.89 13.04
CA ALA A 354 33.88 1.81 12.46
C ALA A 354 34.93 2.42 13.42
N ALA A 355 34.60 3.53 14.06
CA ALA A 355 35.45 4.14 15.09
C ALA A 355 35.60 3.21 16.32
N ILE A 356 34.49 2.64 16.82
CA ILE A 356 34.52 1.68 17.95
C ILE A 356 35.41 0.47 17.60
N ALA A 357 35.32 -0.09 16.39
CA ALA A 357 36.12 -1.20 15.96
C ALA A 357 37.62 -0.90 15.98
N ILE A 358 38.01 0.28 15.47
CA ILE A 358 39.41 0.74 15.48
C ILE A 358 39.89 0.99 16.91
N ILE A 359 39.12 1.71 17.71
CA ILE A 359 39.46 2.04 19.10
C ILE A 359 39.62 0.77 19.92
N SER A 360 38.71 -0.21 19.79
CA SER A 360 38.79 -1.48 20.51
C SER A 360 40.05 -2.25 20.12
N ALA A 361 40.37 -2.33 18.84
CA ALA A 361 41.58 -3.00 18.39
C ALA A 361 42.85 -2.33 18.94
N VAL A 362 42.90 -0.98 18.95
CA VAL A 362 44.04 -0.22 19.51
C VAL A 362 44.17 -0.41 21.02
N ILE A 363 43.06 -0.40 21.78
CA ILE A 363 43.06 -0.66 23.22
C ILE A 363 43.68 -2.02 23.54
N TRP A 364 43.29 -3.07 22.84
CA TRP A 364 43.81 -4.40 23.07
C TRP A 364 45.29 -4.55 22.67
N LEU A 365 45.76 -3.85 21.62
CA LEU A 365 47.20 -3.76 21.30
C LEU A 365 47.99 -3.09 22.42
N ILE A 366 47.46 -2.00 22.99
CA ILE A 366 48.10 -1.30 24.12
C ILE A 366 48.06 -2.17 25.38
N ALA A 367 47.03 -2.99 25.55
CA ALA A 367 46.94 -3.98 26.65
C ALA A 367 47.90 -5.15 26.53
N GLY A 368 48.68 -5.26 25.42
CA GLY A 368 49.68 -6.26 25.21
C GLY A 368 49.25 -7.52 24.44
N GLU A 369 48.03 -7.50 23.90
CA GLU A 369 47.52 -8.58 23.06
C GLU A 369 48.20 -8.61 21.67
N SER A 370 48.21 -9.78 21.05
CA SER A 370 48.82 -9.96 19.73
C SER A 370 48.05 -9.18 18.63
N PHE A 371 48.74 -8.80 17.55
CA PHE A 371 48.13 -8.13 16.39
C PHE A 371 47.01 -8.97 15.78
N GLY A 372 47.13 -10.31 15.81
CA GLY A 372 46.06 -11.22 15.38
C GLY A 372 44.77 -11.11 16.20
N VAL A 373 44.89 -10.97 17.51
CA VAL A 373 43.73 -10.74 18.42
C VAL A 373 43.08 -9.38 18.11
N ALA A 374 43.88 -8.33 17.91
CA ALA A 374 43.35 -7.01 17.59
C ALA A 374 42.60 -7.00 16.24
N ILE A 375 43.11 -7.68 15.21
CA ILE A 375 42.42 -7.87 13.93
C ILE A 375 41.13 -8.67 14.10
N LYS A 376 41.15 -9.74 14.89
CA LYS A 376 39.95 -10.54 15.16
C LYS A 376 38.85 -9.71 15.82
N ILE A 377 39.19 -8.86 16.78
CA ILE A 377 38.26 -7.92 17.45
C ILE A 377 37.74 -6.89 16.43
N LEU A 378 38.64 -6.25 15.67
CA LEU A 378 38.27 -5.28 14.63
C LEU A 378 37.22 -5.87 13.67
N VAL A 379 37.50 -7.04 13.13
CA VAL A 379 36.65 -7.72 12.17
C VAL A 379 35.32 -8.13 12.80
N SER A 380 35.35 -8.69 14.03
CA SER A 380 34.14 -9.09 14.75
C SER A 380 33.19 -7.93 15.00
N VAL A 381 33.72 -6.75 15.42
CA VAL A 381 32.95 -5.53 15.63
C VAL A 381 32.37 -5.02 14.30
N LEU A 382 33.17 -4.95 13.25
CA LEU A 382 32.68 -4.48 11.94
C LEU A 382 31.57 -5.38 11.38
N VAL A 383 31.67 -6.69 11.57
CA VAL A 383 30.69 -7.66 11.06
C VAL A 383 29.42 -7.66 11.88
N ILE A 384 29.50 -7.77 13.24
CA ILE A 384 28.31 -7.85 14.11
C ILE A 384 27.44 -6.58 14.04
N ALA A 385 28.09 -5.44 13.80
CA ALA A 385 27.42 -4.16 13.78
C ALA A 385 26.76 -3.82 12.43
N CYS A 386 26.73 -4.73 11.49
CA CYS A 386 26.03 -4.48 10.24
C CYS A 386 24.53 -4.27 10.47
N PRO A 387 23.95 -3.10 10.12
CA PRO A 387 22.53 -2.81 10.33
C PRO A 387 21.64 -3.42 9.22
N CYS A 388 21.93 -4.66 8.79
CA CYS A 388 21.23 -5.32 7.68
C CYS A 388 19.73 -5.44 7.92
N ALA A 389 19.34 -5.83 9.13
CA ALA A 389 17.93 -5.99 9.52
C ALA A 389 17.18 -4.65 9.60
N LEU A 390 17.87 -3.56 9.97
CA LEU A 390 17.27 -2.23 10.13
C LEU A 390 16.70 -1.68 8.81
N GLY A 391 17.45 -1.83 7.72
CA GLY A 391 17.00 -1.40 6.39
C GLY A 391 15.78 -2.17 5.84
N LEU A 392 15.46 -3.32 6.47
CA LEU A 392 14.33 -4.20 6.10
C LEU A 392 13.12 -4.04 7.02
N ALA A 393 13.36 -3.64 8.26
CA ALA A 393 12.38 -3.65 9.34
C ALA A 393 11.07 -2.94 8.97
N THR A 394 11.18 -1.75 8.39
CA THR A 394 10.04 -0.90 8.03
C THR A 394 9.46 -1.23 6.64
N PRO A 395 10.25 -1.25 5.54
CA PRO A 395 9.67 -1.46 4.20
C PRO A 395 8.95 -2.80 4.05
N THR A 396 9.50 -3.87 4.65
CA THR A 396 8.87 -5.19 4.54
C THR A 396 7.55 -5.25 5.30
N ALA A 397 7.46 -4.68 6.50
CA ALA A 397 6.22 -4.66 7.27
C ALA A 397 5.14 -3.80 6.59
N ILE A 398 5.51 -2.64 6.05
CA ILE A 398 4.61 -1.78 5.25
C ILE A 398 4.08 -2.56 4.04
N MET A 399 4.97 -3.16 3.25
CA MET A 399 4.60 -3.91 2.05
C MET A 399 3.63 -5.06 2.36
N VAL A 400 3.89 -5.83 3.43
CA VAL A 400 2.99 -6.93 3.85
C VAL A 400 1.67 -6.39 4.38
N GLY A 401 1.70 -5.34 5.21
CA GLY A 401 0.50 -4.71 5.76
C GLY A 401 -0.41 -4.14 4.67
N MET A 402 0.15 -3.36 3.75
CA MET A 402 -0.59 -2.79 2.63
C MET A 402 -1.10 -3.87 1.66
N GLY A 403 -0.29 -4.90 1.38
CA GLY A 403 -0.73 -6.05 0.59
C GLY A 403 -1.90 -6.79 1.25
N ARG A 404 -1.89 -6.90 2.57
CA ARG A 404 -3.03 -7.45 3.34
C ARG A 404 -4.25 -6.54 3.25
N GLY A 405 -4.05 -5.22 3.39
CA GLY A 405 -5.12 -4.22 3.20
C GLY A 405 -5.75 -4.33 1.81
N ALA A 406 -4.94 -4.31 0.76
CA ALA A 406 -5.41 -4.44 -0.62
C ALA A 406 -6.23 -5.71 -0.85
N SER A 407 -5.82 -6.86 -0.27
CA SER A 407 -6.61 -8.11 -0.32
C SER A 407 -7.95 -8.05 0.42
N MET A 408 -8.19 -7.00 1.20
CA MET A 408 -9.42 -6.72 1.94
C MET A 408 -10.16 -5.51 1.37
N GLY A 409 -9.81 -5.05 0.16
CA GLY A 409 -10.38 -3.85 -0.44
C GLY A 409 -9.99 -2.53 0.26
N ILE A 410 -8.97 -2.53 1.11
CA ILE A 410 -8.47 -1.35 1.81
C ILE A 410 -7.19 -0.88 1.12
N PHE A 411 -7.29 0.19 0.34
CA PHE A 411 -6.17 0.78 -0.39
C PHE A 411 -5.62 1.98 0.36
N ILE A 412 -4.37 1.88 0.84
CA ILE A 412 -3.69 2.92 1.61
C ILE A 412 -2.71 3.64 0.66
N LYS A 413 -2.80 4.95 0.54
CA LYS A 413 -2.08 5.76 -0.44
C LYS A 413 -0.57 5.81 -0.21
N ASN A 414 -0.13 5.80 1.04
CA ASN A 414 1.29 5.90 1.37
C ASN A 414 1.58 5.41 2.81
N GLY A 415 2.88 5.24 3.13
CA GLY A 415 3.31 4.80 4.46
C GLY A 415 3.06 5.83 5.56
N GLU A 416 2.93 7.10 5.22
CA GLU A 416 2.58 8.19 6.14
C GLU A 416 1.11 8.08 6.55
N ALA A 417 0.20 7.86 5.59
CA ALA A 417 -1.21 7.58 5.85
C ALA A 417 -1.39 6.37 6.78
N LEU A 418 -0.62 5.29 6.55
CA LEU A 418 -0.63 4.12 7.43
C LEU A 418 -0.17 4.46 8.86
N GLU A 419 0.85 5.30 9.02
CA GLU A 419 1.34 5.73 10.34
C GLU A 419 0.33 6.64 11.05
N HIS A 420 -0.26 7.62 10.35
CA HIS A 420 -1.29 8.52 10.89
C HIS A 420 -2.55 7.76 11.29
N THR A 421 -3.00 6.81 10.47
CA THR A 421 -4.17 5.97 10.76
C THR A 421 -4.03 5.18 12.07
N CYS A 422 -2.81 4.79 12.43
CA CYS A 422 -2.56 4.13 13.72
C CYS A 422 -2.91 5.01 14.92
N GLY A 423 -2.74 6.34 14.79
CA GLY A 423 -2.99 7.33 15.85
C GLY A 423 -4.44 7.78 15.97
N VAL A 424 -5.31 7.44 15.03
CA VAL A 424 -6.70 7.89 15.00
C VAL A 424 -7.44 7.51 16.28
N ASP A 425 -8.01 8.51 16.94
CA ASP A 425 -8.85 8.39 18.13
C ASP A 425 -10.27 8.92 17.91
N THR A 426 -10.51 9.67 16.82
CA THR A 426 -11.77 10.29 16.48
C THR A 426 -12.08 10.10 15.00
N VAL A 427 -13.27 9.57 14.69
CA VAL A 427 -13.75 9.37 13.32
C VAL A 427 -14.97 10.23 13.07
N ILE A 428 -14.89 11.10 12.09
CA ILE A 428 -16.00 11.91 11.58
C ILE A 428 -16.56 11.19 10.37
N LEU A 429 -17.88 10.96 10.38
CA LEU A 429 -18.61 10.31 9.31
C LEU A 429 -19.56 11.31 8.66
N ASP A 430 -19.49 11.47 7.35
CA ASP A 430 -20.56 12.11 6.61
C ASP A 430 -21.82 11.23 6.64
N LYS A 431 -22.99 11.80 6.39
CA LYS A 431 -24.24 11.04 6.33
C LYS A 431 -24.41 10.38 4.97
N THR A 432 -24.49 11.20 3.92
CA THR A 432 -24.97 10.81 2.59
C THR A 432 -23.91 10.03 1.82
N GLY A 433 -24.26 8.84 1.31
CA GLY A 433 -23.30 7.99 0.60
C GLY A 433 -22.26 7.33 1.49
N THR A 434 -22.19 7.71 2.78
CA THR A 434 -21.26 7.17 3.78
C THR A 434 -21.98 6.24 4.75
N ILE A 435 -22.75 6.78 5.70
CA ILE A 435 -23.60 5.99 6.62
C ILE A 435 -24.82 5.45 5.89
N THR A 436 -25.31 6.21 4.89
CA THR A 436 -26.45 5.84 4.05
C THR A 436 -25.96 5.39 2.66
N CYS A 437 -26.85 4.74 1.93
CA CYS A 437 -26.54 4.20 0.59
C CYS A 437 -26.30 5.29 -0.48
N GLY A 438 -26.69 6.55 -0.21
CA GLY A 438 -26.60 7.65 -1.19
C GLY A 438 -27.66 7.55 -2.30
N LYS A 439 -28.60 6.62 -2.17
CA LYS A 439 -29.71 6.40 -3.11
C LYS A 439 -31.01 6.50 -2.32
N PRO A 440 -31.75 7.63 -2.44
CA PRO A 440 -33.08 7.74 -1.83
C PRO A 440 -33.99 6.62 -2.35
N ASP A 441 -34.79 6.03 -1.47
CA ASP A 441 -35.85 5.06 -1.83
C ASP A 441 -37.17 5.42 -1.12
N VAL A 442 -38.28 4.96 -1.67
CA VAL A 442 -39.59 5.18 -1.09
C VAL A 442 -39.78 4.24 0.11
N VAL A 443 -39.91 4.79 1.31
CA VAL A 443 -40.00 4.03 2.58
C VAL A 443 -41.39 3.92 3.15
N ASP A 444 -42.28 4.85 2.82
CA ASP A 444 -43.66 4.82 3.25
C ASP A 444 -44.59 5.44 2.21
N ILE A 445 -45.83 4.93 2.10
CA ILE A 445 -46.82 5.35 1.10
C ILE A 445 -48.16 5.42 1.75
N LYS A 446 -48.77 6.62 1.76
CA LYS A 446 -50.11 6.86 2.35
C LYS A 446 -51.01 7.54 1.30
N PRO A 447 -51.76 6.74 0.50
CA PRO A 447 -52.71 7.26 -0.45
C PRO A 447 -53.97 7.79 0.30
N ASN A 448 -54.64 8.80 -0.25
CA ASN A 448 -55.84 9.41 0.32
C ASN A 448 -57.01 9.19 -0.62
N GLY A 449 -57.85 8.16 -0.33
CA GLY A 449 -59.05 7.88 -1.09
C GLY A 449 -58.84 7.36 -2.53
N ILE A 450 -57.66 6.86 -2.83
CA ILE A 450 -57.29 6.29 -4.13
C ILE A 450 -56.59 4.94 -3.93
N ASP A 451 -56.65 4.07 -4.95
CA ASP A 451 -55.89 2.81 -4.94
C ASP A 451 -54.42 3.06 -4.92
N LYS A 452 -53.66 2.23 -4.15
CA LYS A 452 -52.20 2.38 -4.00
C LYS A 452 -51.44 2.28 -5.31
N GLY A 453 -51.82 1.35 -6.18
CA GLY A 453 -51.13 1.17 -7.50
C GLY A 453 -51.35 2.38 -8.40
N LEU A 454 -52.61 2.88 -8.48
CA LEU A 454 -52.94 4.06 -9.25
C LEU A 454 -52.26 5.32 -8.69
N PHE A 455 -52.19 5.46 -7.33
CA PHE A 455 -51.51 6.57 -6.69
C PHE A 455 -50.03 6.62 -7.07
N ILE A 456 -49.32 5.47 -7.03
CA ILE A 456 -47.87 5.38 -7.41
C ILE A 456 -47.70 5.65 -8.89
N SER A 457 -48.62 5.13 -9.76
CA SER A 457 -48.56 5.39 -11.20
C SER A 457 -48.67 6.89 -11.54
N LEU A 458 -49.62 7.59 -10.89
CA LEU A 458 -49.79 9.03 -11.05
C LEU A 458 -48.58 9.81 -10.46
N PHE A 459 -48.06 9.36 -9.33
CA PHE A 459 -46.89 9.98 -8.72
C PHE A 459 -45.64 9.81 -9.64
N ALA A 460 -45.39 8.62 -10.13
CA ALA A 460 -44.28 8.35 -11.07
C ALA A 460 -44.47 9.12 -12.38
N CYS A 461 -45.71 9.23 -12.89
CA CYS A 461 -46.02 10.09 -14.03
C CYS A 461 -45.60 11.55 -13.78
N ALA A 462 -46.00 12.11 -12.61
CA ALA A 462 -45.69 13.50 -12.27
C ALA A 462 -44.19 13.74 -12.11
N GLU A 463 -43.41 12.77 -11.65
CA GLU A 463 -41.98 12.86 -11.42
C GLU A 463 -41.12 12.41 -12.62
N ALA A 464 -41.69 11.76 -13.63
CA ALA A 464 -40.93 11.25 -14.78
C ALA A 464 -40.26 12.33 -15.62
N GLY A 465 -40.72 13.58 -15.51
CA GLY A 465 -40.06 14.75 -16.14
C GLY A 465 -38.99 15.44 -15.28
N SER A 466 -38.72 14.96 -14.08
CA SER A 466 -37.80 15.56 -13.09
C SER A 466 -36.46 14.84 -13.05
N GLU A 467 -35.37 15.60 -13.06
CA GLU A 467 -34.00 15.08 -12.84
C GLU A 467 -33.61 15.00 -11.36
N HIS A 468 -34.52 15.34 -10.45
CA HIS A 468 -34.24 15.37 -9.02
C HIS A 468 -34.06 13.94 -8.43
N PRO A 469 -33.09 13.69 -7.54
CA PRO A 469 -32.89 12.36 -6.95
C PRO A 469 -34.12 11.74 -6.25
N LEU A 470 -34.99 12.58 -5.66
CA LEU A 470 -36.23 12.13 -5.07
C LEU A 470 -37.26 11.64 -6.11
N ALA A 471 -37.28 12.24 -7.29
CA ALA A 471 -38.10 11.81 -8.41
C ALA A 471 -37.60 10.44 -8.95
N ALA A 472 -36.31 10.27 -9.07
CA ALA A 472 -35.70 8.99 -9.45
C ALA A 472 -36.06 7.88 -8.46
N ALA A 473 -36.17 8.16 -7.15
CA ALA A 473 -36.63 7.19 -6.15
C ALA A 473 -38.06 6.69 -6.42
N VAL A 474 -38.95 7.60 -6.79
CA VAL A 474 -40.37 7.27 -7.04
C VAL A 474 -40.52 6.44 -8.32
N THR A 475 -39.88 6.87 -9.41
CA THR A 475 -39.90 6.18 -10.72
C THR A 475 -39.27 4.80 -10.60
N SER A 476 -38.13 4.68 -9.87
CA SER A 476 -37.48 3.41 -9.58
C SER A 476 -38.36 2.49 -8.76
N TYR A 477 -39.08 3.02 -7.74
CA TYR A 477 -40.00 2.24 -6.95
C TYR A 477 -41.15 1.70 -7.79
N ALA A 478 -41.73 2.51 -8.69
CA ALA A 478 -42.77 2.05 -9.61
C ALA A 478 -42.26 0.91 -10.52
N GLY A 479 -41.05 1.06 -11.11
CA GLY A 479 -40.44 0.04 -11.94
C GLY A 479 -40.17 -1.28 -11.21
N LYS A 480 -39.59 -1.24 -9.99
CA LYS A 480 -39.34 -2.42 -9.14
C LYS A 480 -40.62 -3.19 -8.79
N ASN A 481 -41.75 -2.50 -8.68
CA ASN A 481 -43.02 -3.12 -8.33
C ASN A 481 -43.92 -3.42 -9.55
N GLY A 482 -43.39 -3.30 -10.78
CA GLY A 482 -44.13 -3.60 -12.01
C GLY A 482 -45.32 -2.65 -12.26
N ILE A 483 -45.30 -1.43 -11.71
CA ILE A 483 -46.34 -0.42 -11.88
C ILE A 483 -46.04 0.40 -13.12
N GLU A 484 -46.87 0.25 -14.15
CA GLU A 484 -46.78 1.04 -15.37
C GLU A 484 -47.21 2.48 -15.15
N TYR A 485 -46.48 3.42 -15.71
CA TYR A 485 -46.83 4.84 -15.74
C TYR A 485 -46.51 5.46 -17.09
N ARG A 486 -47.15 6.58 -17.40
CA ARG A 486 -46.87 7.35 -18.63
C ARG A 486 -45.96 8.53 -18.32
N ASN A 487 -45.24 8.99 -19.32
CA ASN A 487 -44.57 10.28 -19.23
C ASN A 487 -45.62 11.42 -19.29
N PRO A 488 -45.45 12.52 -18.56
CA PRO A 488 -46.37 13.65 -18.60
C PRO A 488 -46.27 14.34 -19.97
N ASP A 489 -47.38 14.99 -20.39
CA ASP A 489 -47.42 15.80 -21.61
C ASP A 489 -46.53 17.03 -21.50
N SER A 490 -46.39 17.58 -20.31
CA SER A 490 -45.44 18.68 -19.98
C SER A 490 -45.08 18.63 -18.50
N TYR A 491 -43.84 19.08 -18.18
CA TYR A 491 -43.33 19.22 -16.83
C TYR A 491 -42.68 20.60 -16.64
N THR A 492 -42.94 21.20 -15.48
CA THR A 492 -42.33 22.48 -15.08
C THR A 492 -41.80 22.33 -13.65
N ALA A 493 -40.46 22.45 -13.47
CA ALA A 493 -39.84 22.47 -12.17
C ALA A 493 -40.16 23.77 -11.41
N LEU A 494 -40.54 23.66 -10.16
CA LEU A 494 -40.79 24.78 -9.23
C LEU A 494 -39.70 24.78 -8.16
N ALA A 495 -38.69 25.65 -8.36
CA ALA A 495 -37.51 25.68 -7.55
C ALA A 495 -37.79 25.70 -6.03
N GLY A 496 -37.23 24.72 -5.29
CA GLY A 496 -37.38 24.56 -3.83
C GLY A 496 -38.78 24.17 -3.34
N ARG A 497 -39.70 23.76 -4.25
CA ARG A 497 -41.09 23.43 -3.93
C ARG A 497 -41.52 22.06 -4.46
N GLY A 498 -41.08 21.70 -5.67
CA GLY A 498 -41.45 20.48 -6.36
C GLY A 498 -41.63 20.67 -7.86
N GLY A 499 -42.65 20.08 -8.46
CA GLY A 499 -42.95 20.15 -9.88
C GLY A 499 -44.44 20.24 -10.19
N ARG A 500 -44.74 20.70 -11.36
CA ARG A 500 -46.06 20.75 -12.01
C ARG A 500 -45.99 19.92 -13.29
N ALA A 501 -46.80 18.88 -13.38
CA ALA A 501 -46.91 18.09 -14.59
C ALA A 501 -48.32 18.17 -15.15
N ILE A 502 -48.46 18.04 -16.48
CA ILE A 502 -49.78 17.88 -17.12
C ILE A 502 -49.81 16.51 -17.73
N SER A 503 -50.87 15.77 -17.46
CA SER A 503 -51.08 14.42 -18.01
C SER A 503 -52.55 14.19 -18.31
N ASN A 504 -52.88 13.85 -19.58
CA ASN A 504 -54.25 13.64 -20.04
C ASN A 504 -55.18 14.87 -19.74
N GLY A 505 -54.65 16.08 -19.88
CA GLY A 505 -55.38 17.34 -19.62
C GLY A 505 -55.61 17.66 -18.15
N LYS A 506 -55.09 16.87 -17.23
CA LYS A 506 -55.16 17.11 -15.77
C LYS A 506 -53.83 17.65 -15.26
N GLU A 507 -53.91 18.54 -14.28
CA GLU A 507 -52.77 19.08 -13.58
C GLU A 507 -52.35 18.20 -12.42
N LEU A 508 -51.12 17.76 -12.41
CA LEU A 508 -50.50 17.03 -11.28
C LEU A 508 -49.49 17.97 -10.60
N LEU A 509 -49.67 18.24 -9.32
CA LEU A 509 -48.72 18.99 -8.48
C LEU A 509 -48.04 18.00 -7.55
N VAL A 510 -46.70 17.95 -7.64
CA VAL A 510 -45.88 17.08 -6.78
C VAL A 510 -44.86 17.92 -6.02
N GLY A 511 -44.75 17.74 -4.69
CA GLY A 511 -43.77 18.51 -3.92
C GLY A 511 -43.99 18.54 -2.41
N ASN A 512 -43.42 19.55 -1.77
CA ASN A 512 -43.44 19.75 -0.32
C ASN A 512 -44.70 20.45 0.20
N ASP A 513 -44.78 20.64 1.53
CA ASP A 513 -45.90 21.31 2.21
C ASP A 513 -46.10 22.76 1.75
N ARG A 514 -45.01 23.46 1.38
CA ARG A 514 -45.06 24.83 0.88
C ARG A 514 -45.82 24.91 -0.44
N LEU A 515 -45.56 23.96 -1.36
CA LEU A 515 -46.28 23.90 -2.64
C LEU A 515 -47.78 23.68 -2.43
N MET A 516 -48.13 22.76 -1.53
CA MET A 516 -49.56 22.49 -1.22
C MET A 516 -50.27 23.70 -0.61
N LYS A 517 -49.64 24.37 0.36
CA LYS A 517 -50.16 25.58 1.01
C LYS A 517 -50.33 26.76 0.06
N GLU A 518 -49.36 27.01 -0.81
CA GLU A 518 -49.41 28.10 -1.82
C GLU A 518 -50.52 27.89 -2.84
N ASN A 519 -50.92 26.63 -3.13
CA ASN A 519 -52.02 26.32 -4.03
C ASN A 519 -53.36 26.07 -3.28
N GLY A 520 -53.42 26.33 -1.97
CA GLY A 520 -54.65 26.19 -1.20
C GLY A 520 -55.12 24.73 -1.00
N ILE A 521 -54.22 23.77 -1.15
CA ILE A 521 -54.51 22.33 -1.07
C ILE A 521 -54.35 21.86 0.39
N ALA A 522 -55.46 21.45 1.01
CA ALA A 522 -55.44 20.85 2.33
C ALA A 522 -54.87 19.42 2.25
N PHE A 523 -53.94 19.08 3.14
CA PHE A 523 -53.30 17.77 3.20
C PHE A 523 -53.30 17.19 4.61
N ASP A 524 -52.95 15.93 4.79
CA ASP A 524 -52.88 15.26 6.08
C ASP A 524 -51.64 15.69 6.85
N GLU A 525 -51.77 16.71 7.72
CA GLU A 525 -50.69 17.20 8.58
C GLU A 525 -50.11 16.14 9.51
N LYS A 526 -50.93 15.21 10.02
CA LYS A 526 -50.49 14.14 10.89
C LYS A 526 -49.60 13.15 10.16
N ALA A 527 -49.99 12.80 8.92
CA ALA A 527 -49.13 11.94 8.08
C ALA A 527 -47.83 12.64 7.70
N PHE A 528 -47.87 13.93 7.39
CA PHE A 528 -46.70 14.74 7.10
C PHE A 528 -45.75 14.80 8.30
N GLU A 529 -46.24 15.12 9.49
CA GLU A 529 -45.46 15.16 10.71
C GLU A 529 -44.89 13.79 11.06
N ALA A 530 -45.64 12.71 10.93
CA ALA A 530 -45.18 11.35 11.20
C ALA A 530 -44.00 10.95 10.28
N LEU A 531 -44.05 11.26 8.98
CA LEU A 531 -42.99 11.00 8.03
C LEU A 531 -41.75 11.87 8.33
N THR A 532 -41.97 13.16 8.64
CA THR A 532 -40.89 14.05 9.04
C THR A 532 -40.22 13.57 10.33
N MET A 533 -41.01 13.09 11.31
CA MET A 533 -40.49 12.52 12.56
C MET A 533 -39.69 11.22 12.34
N SER A 534 -40.09 10.40 11.35
CA SER A 534 -39.32 9.18 11.00
C SER A 534 -38.00 9.46 10.26
N GLY A 535 -37.71 10.72 9.93
CA GLY A 535 -36.50 11.12 9.16
C GLY A 535 -36.66 11.00 7.66
N SER A 536 -37.87 10.79 7.16
CA SER A 536 -38.14 10.76 5.72
C SER A 536 -38.46 12.16 5.19
N THR A 537 -38.14 12.38 3.92
CA THR A 537 -38.59 13.58 3.19
C THR A 537 -39.99 13.33 2.66
N PRO A 538 -41.02 14.05 3.16
CA PRO A 538 -42.39 13.89 2.68
C PRO A 538 -42.53 14.53 1.31
N LEU A 539 -43.05 13.79 0.33
CA LEU A 539 -43.48 14.29 -0.97
C LEU A 539 -44.99 14.06 -1.12
N MET A 540 -45.71 15.06 -1.55
CA MET A 540 -47.17 15.03 -1.70
C MET A 540 -47.58 15.15 -3.15
N LEU A 541 -48.67 14.48 -3.52
CA LEU A 541 -49.30 14.56 -4.85
C LEU A 541 -50.72 15.13 -4.75
N ALA A 542 -51.01 16.03 -5.65
CA ALA A 542 -52.37 16.52 -5.87
C ALA A 542 -52.73 16.50 -7.35
N GLU A 543 -53.98 16.22 -7.70
CA GLU A 543 -54.55 16.27 -9.05
C GLU A 543 -55.68 17.33 -9.09
N ASP A 544 -55.59 18.28 -10.00
CA ASP A 544 -56.58 19.36 -10.18
C ASP A 544 -56.99 20.02 -8.83
N GLY A 545 -56.01 20.31 -7.97
CA GLY A 545 -56.25 20.95 -6.68
C GLY A 545 -56.72 19.97 -5.56
N LYS A 546 -56.92 18.68 -5.83
CA LYS A 546 -57.33 17.69 -4.86
C LYS A 546 -56.12 16.85 -4.37
N TYR A 547 -55.91 16.83 -3.05
CA TYR A 547 -54.88 16.02 -2.43
C TYR A 547 -55.13 14.52 -2.62
N LEU A 548 -54.14 13.79 -3.19
CA LEU A 548 -54.22 12.35 -3.47
C LEU A 548 -53.42 11.49 -2.46
N GLY A 549 -52.44 12.06 -1.76
CA GLY A 549 -51.69 11.32 -0.77
C GLY A 549 -50.25 11.84 -0.62
N ILE A 550 -49.50 11.14 0.22
CA ILE A 550 -48.11 11.47 0.58
C ILE A 550 -47.22 10.23 0.55
N ILE A 551 -46.00 10.38 0.13
CA ILE A 551 -44.97 9.37 0.25
C ILE A 551 -43.83 9.90 1.10
N GLY A 552 -43.13 9.00 1.81
CA GLY A 552 -41.90 9.28 2.50
C GLY A 552 -40.70 8.71 1.70
N VAL A 553 -39.76 9.57 1.37
CA VAL A 553 -38.53 9.17 0.71
C VAL A 553 -37.37 9.35 1.69
N ALA A 554 -36.56 8.35 1.86
CA ALA A 554 -35.38 8.42 2.74
C ALA A 554 -34.21 7.68 2.12
N ASP A 555 -33.00 8.14 2.44
CA ASP A 555 -31.78 7.42 2.12
C ASP A 555 -31.55 6.34 3.17
N ALA A 556 -31.53 5.09 2.74
CA ALA A 556 -31.44 3.94 3.64
C ALA A 556 -30.05 3.88 4.30
N VAL A 557 -30.03 3.59 5.61
CA VAL A 557 -28.79 3.32 6.35
C VAL A 557 -28.19 2.01 5.82
N LYS A 558 -26.89 1.98 5.60
CA LYS A 558 -26.19 0.76 5.16
C LYS A 558 -26.32 -0.34 6.22
N PRO A 559 -26.47 -1.62 5.82
CA PRO A 559 -26.68 -2.73 6.76
C PRO A 559 -25.55 -2.92 7.77
N ASP A 560 -24.33 -2.57 7.41
CA ASP A 560 -23.11 -2.74 8.23
C ASP A 560 -22.80 -1.54 9.14
N SER A 561 -23.56 -0.43 9.02
CA SER A 561 -23.27 0.83 9.73
C SER A 561 -23.26 0.66 11.25
N GLU A 562 -24.26 -0.01 11.81
CA GLU A 562 -24.36 -0.24 13.27
C GLU A 562 -23.15 -1.07 13.77
N ALA A 563 -22.85 -2.18 13.09
CA ALA A 563 -21.71 -3.04 13.43
C ALA A 563 -20.37 -2.30 13.32
N ALA A 564 -20.19 -1.44 12.31
CA ALA A 564 -19.01 -0.64 12.13
C ALA A 564 -18.81 0.38 13.27
N ILE A 565 -19.86 1.09 13.67
CA ILE A 565 -19.81 2.05 14.77
C ILE A 565 -19.53 1.35 16.10
N GLU A 566 -20.18 0.21 16.36
CA GLU A 566 -19.91 -0.60 17.55
C GLU A 566 -18.46 -1.08 17.59
N SER A 567 -17.92 -1.53 16.45
CA SER A 567 -16.50 -1.93 16.34
C SER A 567 -15.58 -0.76 16.66
N LEU A 568 -15.80 0.43 16.11
CA LEU A 568 -15.00 1.62 16.41
C LEU A 568 -15.04 1.96 17.90
N ARG A 569 -16.25 1.96 18.49
CA ARG A 569 -16.46 2.25 19.91
C ARG A 569 -15.75 1.23 20.83
N SER A 570 -15.82 -0.05 20.49
CA SER A 570 -15.14 -1.12 21.25
C SER A 570 -13.61 -0.94 21.29
N HIS A 571 -13.05 -0.27 20.28
CA HIS A 571 -11.63 0.07 20.19
C HIS A 571 -11.27 1.44 20.80
N GLY A 572 -12.23 2.09 21.50
CA GLY A 572 -12.01 3.38 22.15
C GLY A 572 -11.92 4.56 21.19
N ILE A 573 -12.52 4.46 20.01
CA ILE A 573 -12.55 5.50 18.99
C ILE A 573 -13.87 6.27 19.09
N ASP A 574 -13.79 7.59 19.25
CA ASP A 574 -14.92 8.49 19.27
C ASP A 574 -15.50 8.63 17.86
N THR A 575 -16.84 8.58 17.73
CA THR A 575 -17.52 8.72 16.44
C THR A 575 -18.42 9.95 16.42
N TRP A 576 -18.35 10.71 15.33
CA TRP A 576 -19.14 11.91 15.08
C TRP A 576 -19.91 11.79 13.77
N LEU A 577 -21.21 12.08 13.80
CA LEU A 577 -22.00 12.30 12.58
C LEU A 577 -21.96 13.79 12.23
N VAL A 578 -21.47 14.13 11.04
CA VAL A 578 -21.46 15.51 10.52
C VAL A 578 -22.28 15.56 9.24
N THR A 579 -23.30 16.42 9.17
CA THR A 579 -24.23 16.47 8.04
C THR A 579 -24.76 17.88 7.82
N GLY A 580 -25.11 18.20 6.57
CA GLY A 580 -25.86 19.41 6.20
C GLY A 580 -27.36 19.35 6.59
N ASP A 581 -27.86 18.19 6.95
CA ASP A 581 -29.25 18.02 7.36
C ASP A 581 -29.59 18.76 8.66
N ASN A 582 -30.86 18.95 8.90
CA ASN A 582 -31.35 19.46 10.15
C ASN A 582 -31.10 18.49 11.33
N GLU A 583 -31.11 19.02 12.54
CA GLU A 583 -30.78 18.28 13.77
C GLU A 583 -31.67 17.03 13.97
N ARG A 584 -32.94 17.11 13.62
CA ARG A 584 -33.89 16.01 13.80
C ARG A 584 -33.59 14.82 12.92
N THR A 585 -33.30 15.08 11.61
CA THR A 585 -32.93 14.03 10.65
C THR A 585 -31.58 13.41 11.04
N ALA A 586 -30.62 14.23 11.41
CA ALA A 586 -29.31 13.78 11.87
C ALA A 586 -29.42 12.88 13.10
N LYS A 587 -30.25 13.25 14.07
CA LYS A 587 -30.47 12.47 15.29
C LYS A 587 -31.10 11.12 15.00
N ASN A 588 -32.12 11.06 14.10
CA ASN A 588 -32.75 9.79 13.72
C ASN A 588 -31.77 8.80 13.10
N VAL A 589 -30.83 9.27 12.26
CA VAL A 589 -29.79 8.41 11.68
C VAL A 589 -28.78 8.00 12.74
N ALA A 590 -28.32 8.94 13.57
CA ALA A 590 -27.37 8.69 14.64
C ALA A 590 -27.89 7.67 15.67
N ASP A 591 -29.14 7.78 16.08
CA ASP A 591 -29.76 6.85 17.03
C ASP A 591 -29.87 5.43 16.46
N LYS A 592 -30.15 5.28 15.14
CA LYS A 592 -30.21 3.98 14.46
C LYS A 592 -28.87 3.27 14.42
N VAL A 593 -27.76 4.02 14.30
CA VAL A 593 -26.41 3.44 14.19
C VAL A 593 -25.60 3.53 15.48
N GLY A 594 -26.17 4.12 16.56
CA GLY A 594 -25.54 4.22 17.87
C GLY A 594 -24.47 5.32 18.00
N ILE A 595 -24.47 6.36 17.14
CA ILE A 595 -23.60 7.53 17.25
C ILE A 595 -24.17 8.52 18.26
N LYS A 596 -23.36 8.96 19.23
CA LYS A 596 -23.79 9.91 20.28
C LYS A 596 -23.49 11.36 19.93
N ASN A 597 -22.44 11.62 19.17
CA ASN A 597 -21.98 12.96 18.86
C ASN A 597 -22.48 13.38 17.48
N ILE A 598 -23.18 14.50 17.41
CA ILE A 598 -23.82 14.97 16.17
C ILE A 598 -23.47 16.43 15.94
N LYS A 599 -23.15 16.77 14.70
CA LYS A 599 -23.01 18.14 14.20
C LYS A 599 -23.87 18.28 12.95
N SER A 600 -25.04 18.86 13.11
CA SER A 600 -26.06 19.07 12.05
C SER A 600 -25.96 20.46 11.44
N SER A 601 -26.67 20.66 10.31
CA SER A 601 -26.78 21.95 9.59
C SER A 601 -25.43 22.53 9.19
N CYS A 602 -24.47 21.69 8.84
CA CYS A 602 -23.12 22.07 8.44
C CYS A 602 -23.04 22.40 6.96
N LEU A 603 -22.56 23.58 6.60
CA LEU A 603 -22.08 23.87 5.26
C LEU A 603 -20.74 23.14 5.01
N PRO A 604 -20.32 22.95 3.73
CA PRO A 604 -19.03 22.31 3.43
C PRO A 604 -17.84 22.96 4.12
N GLU A 605 -17.85 24.30 4.27
CA GLU A 605 -16.79 25.06 4.97
C GLU A 605 -16.79 24.78 6.49
N ASP A 606 -17.98 24.59 7.09
CA ASP A 606 -18.12 24.29 8.53
C ASP A 606 -17.52 22.93 8.88
N LYS A 607 -17.57 21.95 7.97
CA LYS A 607 -16.92 20.65 8.14
C LYS A 607 -15.43 20.80 8.36
N ASN A 608 -14.75 21.61 7.52
CA ASN A 608 -13.32 21.89 7.64
C ASN A 608 -12.98 22.61 8.95
N GLY A 609 -13.81 23.58 9.34
CA GLY A 609 -13.67 24.31 10.58
C GLY A 609 -13.76 23.38 11.81
N PHE A 610 -14.71 22.44 11.76
CA PHE A 610 -14.91 21.47 12.83
C PHE A 610 -13.78 20.44 12.94
N ILE A 611 -13.26 19.94 11.81
CA ILE A 611 -12.07 19.09 11.78
C ILE A 611 -10.89 19.81 12.40
N SER A 612 -10.64 21.06 12.00
CA SER A 612 -9.55 21.89 12.54
C SER A 612 -9.70 22.15 14.03
N PHE A 613 -10.91 22.36 14.53
CA PHE A 613 -11.21 22.50 15.96
C PHE A 613 -10.85 21.25 16.74
N LEU A 614 -11.25 20.06 16.30
CA LEU A 614 -10.93 18.80 16.97
C LEU A 614 -9.41 18.54 16.96
N ARG A 615 -8.73 18.79 15.85
CA ARG A 615 -7.26 18.67 15.76
C ARG A 615 -6.54 19.63 16.71
N SER A 616 -6.99 20.89 16.79
CA SER A 616 -6.43 21.86 17.73
C SER A 616 -6.66 21.49 19.20
N SER A 617 -7.69 20.67 19.46
CA SER A 617 -7.98 20.11 20.80
C SER A 617 -7.12 18.85 21.11
N GLY A 618 -6.14 18.52 20.25
CA GLY A 618 -5.24 17.39 20.43
C GLY A 618 -5.79 16.05 19.99
N LYS A 619 -6.91 16.01 19.24
CA LYS A 619 -7.49 14.79 18.67
C LYS A 619 -6.82 14.45 17.33
N HIS A 620 -6.65 13.14 17.07
CA HIS A 620 -6.24 12.62 15.78
C HIS A 620 -7.48 12.19 14.99
N VAL A 621 -7.83 12.99 13.99
CA VAL A 621 -9.12 12.93 13.31
C VAL A 621 -9.01 12.20 11.97
N ALA A 622 -9.85 11.17 11.78
CA ALA A 622 -10.14 10.64 10.46
C ALA A 622 -11.48 11.19 9.95
N MET A 623 -11.51 11.70 8.72
CA MET A 623 -12.76 12.06 8.02
C MET A 623 -13.12 10.97 7.03
N VAL A 624 -14.38 10.55 7.04
CA VAL A 624 -14.93 9.51 6.16
C VAL A 624 -16.04 10.11 5.32
N GLY A 625 -15.94 9.98 4.00
CA GLY A 625 -16.90 10.54 3.04
C GLY A 625 -16.89 9.80 1.71
N ASP A 626 -17.79 10.19 0.78
CA ASP A 626 -17.87 9.65 -0.59
C ASP A 626 -16.87 10.29 -1.56
N GLY A 627 -16.20 11.36 -1.14
CA GLY A 627 -15.18 12.09 -1.89
C GLY A 627 -15.70 13.06 -2.94
N ILE A 628 -16.99 13.09 -3.25
CA ILE A 628 -17.55 14.01 -4.24
C ILE A 628 -17.73 15.40 -3.61
N ASN A 629 -18.42 15.44 -2.46
CA ASN A 629 -18.74 16.66 -1.73
C ASN A 629 -17.75 16.98 -0.60
N ASP A 630 -16.99 15.97 -0.17
CA ASP A 630 -16.17 16.02 1.02
C ASP A 630 -14.65 16.07 0.73
N ALA A 631 -14.23 16.24 -0.53
CA ALA A 631 -12.81 16.23 -0.92
C ALA A 631 -11.94 17.19 -0.08
N ALA A 632 -12.43 18.40 0.20
CA ALA A 632 -11.73 19.37 1.05
C ALA A 632 -11.67 18.93 2.52
N ALA A 633 -12.74 18.32 3.04
CA ALA A 633 -12.80 17.79 4.39
C ALA A 633 -11.88 16.57 4.57
N LEU A 634 -11.87 15.65 3.60
CA LEU A 634 -10.95 14.53 3.55
C LEU A 634 -9.48 14.98 3.60
N ALA A 635 -9.13 15.99 2.80
CA ALA A 635 -7.78 16.53 2.73
C ALA A 635 -7.38 17.34 3.99
N SER A 636 -8.33 17.87 4.78
CA SER A 636 -8.07 18.67 5.99
C SER A 636 -7.89 17.83 7.25
N ALA A 637 -8.34 16.58 7.25
CA ALA A 637 -8.18 15.64 8.36
C ALA A 637 -6.73 15.14 8.49
N ASP A 638 -6.40 14.46 9.60
CA ASP A 638 -5.13 13.74 9.71
C ASP A 638 -5.12 12.50 8.81
N VAL A 639 -6.31 11.92 8.56
CA VAL A 639 -6.52 10.82 7.63
C VAL A 639 -7.84 11.00 6.89
N GLY A 640 -7.81 11.12 5.58
CA GLY A 640 -9.01 11.08 4.73
C GLY A 640 -9.32 9.66 4.30
N ILE A 641 -10.55 9.18 4.53
CA ILE A 641 -11.01 7.85 4.14
C ILE A 641 -12.18 7.99 3.17
N ALA A 642 -11.99 7.59 1.92
CA ALA A 642 -13.05 7.57 0.91
C ALA A 642 -13.74 6.20 0.87
N ILE A 643 -15.07 6.22 0.73
CA ILE A 643 -15.88 5.01 0.61
C ILE A 643 -16.30 4.83 -0.85
N GLY A 644 -16.00 3.63 -1.41
CA GLY A 644 -16.31 3.28 -2.79
C GLY A 644 -15.24 3.74 -3.78
N THR A 645 -15.23 3.12 -4.95
CA THR A 645 -14.28 3.40 -6.04
C THR A 645 -14.82 4.41 -7.05
N GLY A 646 -15.95 5.05 -6.72
CA GLY A 646 -16.83 5.70 -7.68
C GLY A 646 -16.33 6.99 -8.33
N THR A 647 -15.29 7.67 -7.78
CA THR A 647 -14.82 8.92 -8.37
C THR A 647 -13.31 9.07 -8.32
N ASP A 648 -12.73 9.54 -9.42
CA ASP A 648 -11.29 9.88 -9.49
C ASP A 648 -10.90 10.93 -8.44
N VAL A 649 -11.84 11.83 -8.09
CA VAL A 649 -11.66 12.88 -7.07
C VAL A 649 -11.52 12.27 -5.68
N ALA A 650 -12.31 11.25 -5.33
CA ALA A 650 -12.20 10.55 -4.06
C ALA A 650 -10.84 9.85 -3.92
N MET A 651 -10.43 9.13 -4.96
CA MET A 651 -9.13 8.45 -5.00
C MET A 651 -7.95 9.44 -4.91
N ALA A 652 -8.07 10.63 -5.49
CA ALA A 652 -7.03 11.65 -5.46
C ALA A 652 -6.90 12.32 -4.08
N SER A 653 -8.03 12.56 -3.40
CA SER A 653 -8.11 13.36 -2.16
C SER A 653 -7.94 12.56 -0.87
N ALA A 654 -8.26 11.26 -0.90
CA ALA A 654 -8.21 10.42 0.28
C ALA A 654 -6.83 9.78 0.51
N ASP A 655 -6.52 9.51 1.77
CA ASP A 655 -5.35 8.72 2.22
C ASP A 655 -5.64 7.22 2.20
N ILE A 656 -6.89 6.85 2.42
CA ILE A 656 -7.38 5.46 2.38
C ILE A 656 -8.63 5.41 1.51
N VAL A 657 -8.72 4.39 0.65
CA VAL A 657 -9.92 4.11 -0.14
C VAL A 657 -10.46 2.73 0.25
N LEU A 658 -11.73 2.68 0.62
CA LEU A 658 -12.46 1.45 0.94
C LEU A 658 -13.27 1.05 -0.30
N ALA A 659 -12.75 0.10 -1.07
CA ALA A 659 -13.34 -0.31 -2.34
C ALA A 659 -14.73 -0.95 -2.19
N HIS A 660 -14.96 -1.66 -1.08
CA HIS A 660 -16.21 -2.39 -0.85
C HIS A 660 -17.39 -1.51 -0.45
N GLY A 661 -17.15 -0.22 -0.18
CA GLY A 661 -18.21 0.65 0.26
C GLY A 661 -18.74 0.38 1.68
N GLU A 662 -18.24 -0.65 2.37
CA GLU A 662 -18.60 -1.03 3.72
C GLU A 662 -17.88 -0.18 4.76
N LEU A 663 -18.64 0.25 5.78
CA LEU A 663 -18.11 1.03 6.91
C LEU A 663 -17.21 0.20 7.84
N THR A 664 -17.41 -1.11 7.91
CA THR A 664 -16.54 -2.03 8.69
C THR A 664 -15.07 -1.98 8.23
N GLY A 665 -14.82 -1.59 6.97
CA GLY A 665 -13.49 -1.33 6.44
C GLY A 665 -12.73 -0.25 7.21
N ILE A 666 -13.40 0.71 7.86
CA ILE A 666 -12.76 1.79 8.65
C ILE A 666 -12.03 1.19 9.86
N SER A 667 -12.76 0.39 10.65
CA SER A 667 -12.16 -0.27 11.82
C SER A 667 -11.03 -1.22 11.41
N ASN A 668 -11.22 -1.98 10.32
CA ASN A 668 -10.20 -2.87 9.78
C ASN A 668 -8.94 -2.10 9.33
N ALA A 669 -9.07 -0.95 8.68
CA ALA A 669 -7.95 -0.09 8.28
C ALA A 669 -7.15 0.40 9.50
N ILE A 670 -7.84 0.88 10.54
CA ILE A 670 -7.21 1.36 11.78
C ILE A 670 -6.48 0.20 12.50
N MET A 671 -7.12 -0.97 12.61
CA MET A 671 -6.54 -2.14 13.26
C MET A 671 -5.34 -2.70 12.49
N LEU A 672 -5.43 -2.74 11.17
CA LEU A 672 -4.32 -3.13 10.30
C LEU A 672 -3.12 -2.19 10.46
N SER A 673 -3.37 -0.88 10.50
CA SER A 673 -2.34 0.13 10.71
C SER A 673 -1.68 -0.01 12.08
N LYS A 674 -2.47 -0.20 13.16
CA LYS A 674 -1.97 -0.48 14.52
C LYS A 674 -1.12 -1.76 14.57
N ALA A 675 -1.56 -2.83 13.91
CA ALA A 675 -0.83 -4.09 13.84
C ALA A 675 0.49 -3.93 13.07
N THR A 676 0.45 -3.23 11.93
CA THR A 676 1.63 -2.99 11.08
C THR A 676 2.68 -2.16 11.83
N LEU A 677 2.27 -1.07 12.46
CA LEU A 677 3.19 -0.20 13.22
C LEU A 677 3.78 -0.92 14.44
N ARG A 678 3.00 -1.77 15.12
CA ARG A 678 3.50 -2.63 16.21
C ARG A 678 4.60 -3.55 15.73
N ILE A 679 4.42 -4.19 14.58
CA ILE A 679 5.44 -5.08 13.99
C ILE A 679 6.66 -4.29 13.55
N ILE A 680 6.50 -3.09 12.98
CA ILE A 680 7.64 -2.20 12.67
C ILE A 680 8.44 -1.89 13.93
N LYS A 681 7.80 -1.49 15.02
CA LYS A 681 8.46 -1.21 16.30
C LYS A 681 9.19 -2.45 16.86
N GLN A 682 8.58 -3.64 16.78
CA GLN A 682 9.22 -4.90 17.17
C GLN A 682 10.43 -5.20 16.30
N ASN A 683 10.32 -5.05 14.99
CA ASN A 683 11.41 -5.27 14.05
C ASN A 683 12.59 -4.34 14.32
N LEU A 684 12.32 -3.05 14.55
CA LEU A 684 13.35 -2.07 14.91
C LEU A 684 14.01 -2.44 16.24
N PHE A 685 13.22 -2.81 17.25
CA PHE A 685 13.75 -3.25 18.54
C PHE A 685 14.73 -4.42 18.37
N TRP A 686 14.34 -5.49 17.68
CA TRP A 686 15.20 -6.64 17.46
C TRP A 686 16.43 -6.28 16.62
N ALA A 687 16.28 -5.48 15.58
CA ALA A 687 17.40 -5.03 14.75
C ALA A 687 18.47 -4.26 15.56
N PHE A 688 18.06 -3.48 16.55
CA PHE A 688 19.00 -2.76 17.43
C PHE A 688 19.51 -3.65 18.57
N ALA A 689 18.69 -4.51 19.15
CA ALA A 689 19.07 -5.34 20.30
C ALA A 689 20.24 -6.25 19.99
N TYR A 690 20.25 -6.91 18.81
CA TYR A 690 21.35 -7.75 18.37
C TYR A 690 22.68 -6.98 18.30
N ASN A 691 22.64 -5.76 17.76
CA ASN A 691 23.84 -4.92 17.62
C ASN A 691 24.29 -4.35 18.97
N THR A 692 23.36 -3.85 19.79
CA THR A 692 23.67 -3.25 21.11
C THR A 692 24.30 -4.27 22.05
N LEU A 693 23.84 -5.50 22.03
CA LEU A 693 24.42 -6.56 22.86
C LEU A 693 25.68 -7.17 22.23
N GLY A 694 25.72 -7.27 20.91
CA GLY A 694 26.81 -7.91 20.20
C GLY A 694 28.10 -7.09 20.13
N ILE A 695 28.00 -5.76 19.98
CA ILE A 695 29.16 -4.88 19.83
C ILE A 695 30.08 -4.92 21.07
N PRO A 696 29.61 -4.78 22.31
CA PRO A 696 30.48 -4.90 23.48
C PRO A 696 31.17 -6.27 23.59
N ILE A 697 30.45 -7.35 23.27
CA ILE A 697 31.01 -8.71 23.29
C ILE A 697 32.10 -8.85 22.21
N ALA A 698 31.84 -8.34 21.00
CA ALA A 698 32.80 -8.36 19.90
C ALA A 698 34.03 -7.47 20.17
N ALA A 699 33.83 -6.35 20.90
CA ALA A 699 34.90 -5.45 21.34
C ALA A 699 35.79 -6.06 22.43
N GLY A 700 35.51 -7.29 22.92
CA GLY A 700 36.35 -8.01 23.85
C GLY A 700 35.88 -7.91 25.32
N LEU A 701 34.63 -7.48 25.60
CA LEU A 701 34.13 -7.39 26.97
C LEU A 701 34.26 -8.71 27.74
N LEU A 702 33.89 -9.83 27.11
CA LEU A 702 34.05 -11.14 27.77
C LEU A 702 35.53 -11.53 27.95
N HIS A 703 36.39 -11.13 27.02
CA HIS A 703 37.83 -11.40 27.08
C HIS A 703 38.50 -10.63 28.21
N ALA A 704 38.06 -9.42 28.54
CA ALA A 704 38.51 -8.67 29.70
C ALA A 704 38.27 -9.36 31.02
N PHE A 705 37.30 -10.29 31.08
CA PHE A 705 37.00 -11.12 32.25
C PHE A 705 37.48 -12.58 32.11
N GLY A 706 38.43 -12.84 31.19
CA GLY A 706 38.99 -14.19 30.96
C GLY A 706 38.11 -15.12 30.12
N GLY A 707 37.06 -14.59 29.50
CA GLY A 707 36.18 -15.37 28.61
C GLY A 707 36.69 -15.42 27.15
N PRO A 708 36.01 -16.16 26.27
CA PRO A 708 36.40 -16.28 24.87
C PRO A 708 36.12 -15.00 24.06
N LEU A 709 36.95 -14.77 23.05
CA LEU A 709 36.69 -13.74 22.01
C LEU A 709 35.58 -14.21 21.07
N LEU A 710 34.70 -13.28 20.69
CA LEU A 710 33.70 -13.54 19.68
C LEU A 710 34.38 -13.79 18.31
N SER A 711 34.09 -14.95 17.72
CA SER A 711 34.55 -15.24 16.36
C SER A 711 33.80 -14.40 15.32
N PRO A 712 34.48 -13.82 14.31
CA PRO A 712 33.83 -13.12 13.20
C PRO A 712 32.78 -13.97 12.47
N MET A 713 32.95 -15.27 12.42
CA MET A 713 31.99 -16.22 11.82
C MET A 713 30.67 -16.28 12.61
N ILE A 714 30.75 -16.33 13.96
CA ILE A 714 29.58 -16.31 14.84
C ILE A 714 28.88 -14.94 14.71
N ALA A 715 29.63 -13.87 14.63
CA ALA A 715 29.11 -12.52 14.37
C ALA A 715 28.29 -12.47 13.07
N ALA A 716 28.85 -13.00 11.96
CA ALA A 716 28.17 -13.07 10.66
C ALA A 716 26.91 -13.94 10.67
N LEU A 717 26.94 -15.07 11.40
CA LEU A 717 25.77 -15.93 11.57
C LEU A 717 24.65 -15.22 12.34
N ALA A 718 24.97 -14.60 13.47
CA ALA A 718 24.02 -13.84 14.29
C ALA A 718 23.35 -12.72 13.49
N MET A 719 24.14 -11.99 12.70
CA MET A 719 23.65 -10.94 11.81
C MET A 719 22.69 -11.48 10.72
N SER A 720 23.03 -12.61 10.11
CA SER A 720 22.17 -13.24 9.09
C SER A 720 20.85 -13.71 9.70
N LEU A 721 20.88 -14.30 10.90
CA LEU A 721 19.68 -14.71 11.65
C LEU A 721 18.80 -13.50 12.04
N SER A 722 19.40 -12.37 12.41
CA SER A 722 18.65 -11.12 12.71
C SER A 722 17.78 -10.71 11.53
N SER A 723 18.30 -10.73 10.31
CA SER A 723 17.52 -10.40 9.10
C SER A 723 16.37 -11.39 8.86
N VAL A 724 16.58 -12.67 9.11
CA VAL A 724 15.52 -13.70 8.99
C VAL A 724 14.43 -13.51 10.05
N THR A 725 14.81 -13.16 11.28
CA THR A 725 13.87 -12.91 12.38
C THR A 725 12.94 -11.72 12.06
N VAL A 726 13.51 -10.61 11.62
CA VAL A 726 12.75 -9.40 11.23
C VAL A 726 11.76 -9.72 10.10
N LEU A 727 12.21 -10.47 9.11
CA LEU A 727 11.38 -10.89 7.99
C LEU A 727 10.25 -11.82 8.41
N ALA A 728 10.55 -12.85 9.22
CA ALA A 728 9.55 -13.78 9.73
C ALA A 728 8.48 -13.05 10.57
N ASN A 729 8.90 -12.06 11.39
CA ASN A 729 7.97 -11.24 12.15
C ASN A 729 7.09 -10.38 11.24
N ALA A 730 7.63 -9.78 10.18
CA ALA A 730 6.83 -9.02 9.20
C ALA A 730 5.78 -9.89 8.49
N LEU A 731 6.13 -11.13 8.13
CA LEU A 731 5.22 -12.07 7.47
C LEU A 731 4.01 -12.49 8.35
N ARG A 732 4.10 -12.33 9.68
CA ARG A 732 2.96 -12.57 10.58
C ARG A 732 1.75 -11.69 10.25
N LEU A 733 1.97 -10.50 9.63
CA LEU A 733 0.86 -9.63 9.19
C LEU A 733 -0.08 -10.30 8.19
N LYS A 734 0.38 -11.29 7.41
CA LYS A 734 -0.48 -12.04 6.47
C LYS A 734 -1.61 -12.80 7.16
N VAL A 735 -1.40 -13.21 8.41
CA VAL A 735 -2.32 -14.06 9.19
C VAL A 735 -2.89 -13.37 10.42
N VAL A 736 -2.63 -12.10 10.61
CA VAL A 736 -3.19 -11.33 11.73
C VAL A 736 -4.71 -11.27 11.58
N LYS A 737 -5.41 -11.71 12.62
CA LYS A 737 -6.86 -11.52 12.74
C LYS A 737 -7.11 -10.09 13.18
N LEU A 738 -7.81 -9.33 12.35
CA LEU A 738 -8.32 -8.00 12.67
C LEU A 738 -9.65 -8.20 13.41
N LYS A 739 -9.60 -8.25 14.73
CA LYS A 739 -10.78 -8.32 15.61
C LYS A 739 -10.75 -7.12 16.53
#